data_89084277b891a7c43293929631f0ff84
#
_entry.id   89084277b891a7c43293929631f0ff84
#
_cell.length_a   1.000
_cell.length_b   1.000
_cell.length_c   1.000
_cell.angle_alpha   90.00
_cell.angle_beta   90.00
_cell.angle_gamma   90.00
#
_symmetry.space_group_name_H-M   'P 1'
#
loop_
_entity.id
_entity.type
_entity.pdbx_description
1 polymer ?
#
loop_
_entity_poly.entity_id
_entity_poly.type
_entity_poly.pdbx_seq_one_letter_code
_entity_poly.pdbx_strand_id
1 'polypeptide(L)'
;MCSSDLAFAGTYYIGKGSIDVVTSTDGNVHVIQNRIAYIDRDNEIVIKDGTSEADTTLKDANRAAATPAADPAATHATQELEAAGSADAAGESQPDPDAAFTLSEAEEDSAQTQEGEDTTKKEEDPPKEPSTENSTAKPKKDVVYEYDPVDPEPEQQATKPASTTSVNPTAETREATLAAAPTAPAAGSATTPTTNVIKVINNWVGEAAKKLKIRLSNVNIKSSTDAAMTVSGDGNTKIELEGKNTLDSSNVSGKAGLNKQGNGTMTITDEKTDGGETRTSKAADDKTGSLTVVGGVGAAGIGGNSAPSSDSGVGDTKNITIEGYATVDATSGKNGDTGICGGAGIGGGNFGSADNIIIQGNANVTAKTGYHSDGAAIGGGAYGSGTNIGIYDHATVKATADITGAAIGRGGYGQKASVTIGSKDKTQENENVHVTAKAYYSAIGGMAGFIGNAADRTTDIVIQGGATIEEASCTYVPAIGGSSGVSNVVIRGHAVIKKAGLIGGRGSYKFGDQGDKVTVSIEDHARLENVSAIGGQSVEEANVTVKDNAYVGSVGAIGDDNYPGDKIGKLTAKILGNATIEKLSGWIGKRPNSTVDESEVIVDGGENGKVTVKASALSDKAYINANTVQIKNNVLLKLKQSTSADEPYYIAANGVEMTRDDLMRTIGDDAEIWYTDKDNKLQKIVHGKNVCKHANGVQTGHEDATCGKDGYTDYKCGYETANGAANTSCDLTWQDVLPATGLHDYGEWNTVKEATCTTEGQKQRTCKVCNHVDTQTIPIDPNAHNWGDWTVDVAPTCTAAGQKSHH
;
A
#
# COMPACT_ATOMS: atom_id res chain seq x y z
N MET A 1 -3.75 -57.15 2.68
CA MET A 1 -4.13 -56.22 1.61
C MET A 1 -4.76 -55.04 2.30
N CYS A 2 -3.97 -53.99 2.48
CA CYS A 2 -4.47 -52.78 3.08
C CYS A 2 -5.24 -52.02 2.01
N SER A 3 -6.55 -51.90 2.17
CA SER A 3 -7.35 -50.91 1.46
C SER A 3 -6.88 -49.56 1.98
N SER A 4 -6.32 -48.76 1.13
CA SER A 4 -6.13 -47.35 1.37
C SER A 4 -7.51 -46.71 1.50
N ASP A 5 -7.92 -46.40 2.72
CA ASP A 5 -9.05 -45.53 2.97
C ASP A 5 -8.75 -44.16 2.36
N LEU A 6 -9.23 -43.94 1.15
CA LEU A 6 -9.39 -42.61 0.60
C LEU A 6 -10.54 -41.97 1.40
N ALA A 7 -10.16 -41.18 2.39
CA ALA A 7 -11.10 -40.31 3.08
C ALA A 7 -11.70 -39.31 2.06
N PHE A 8 -12.99 -39.41 1.79
CA PHE A 8 -13.67 -38.46 0.93
C PHE A 8 -14.26 -37.33 1.79
N ALA A 9 -13.89 -36.09 1.50
CA ALA A 9 -14.46 -34.89 2.12
C ALA A 9 -16.00 -34.89 1.99
N GLY A 10 -16.69 -34.60 3.07
CA GLY A 10 -18.16 -34.47 3.04
C GLY A 10 -18.57 -33.31 2.12
N THR A 11 -19.58 -33.56 1.27
CA THR A 11 -20.09 -32.54 0.33
C THR A 11 -21.49 -32.07 0.72
N TYR A 12 -21.65 -30.75 0.88
CA TYR A 12 -22.90 -30.10 1.32
C TYR A 12 -23.33 -29.05 0.29
N TYR A 13 -24.65 -28.89 0.13
CA TYR A 13 -25.20 -27.98 -0.88
C TYR A 13 -25.96 -26.83 -0.22
N ILE A 14 -25.49 -25.58 -0.41
CA ILE A 14 -26.09 -24.40 0.22
C ILE A 14 -27.54 -24.16 -0.20
N GLY A 15 -27.97 -24.61 -1.40
CA GLY A 15 -29.38 -24.54 -1.85
C GLY A 15 -30.34 -25.38 -1.00
N LYS A 16 -29.85 -26.35 -0.23
CA LYS A 16 -30.67 -27.16 0.68
C LYS A 16 -30.93 -26.49 2.03
N GLY A 17 -30.27 -25.39 2.36
CA GLY A 17 -30.40 -24.69 3.65
C GLY A 17 -29.06 -24.17 4.15
N SER A 18 -29.08 -23.36 5.21
CA SER A 18 -27.86 -22.89 5.89
C SER A 18 -26.98 -24.05 6.34
N ILE A 19 -25.70 -23.84 6.36
CA ILE A 19 -24.68 -24.83 6.71
C ILE A 19 -23.87 -24.28 7.88
N ASP A 20 -23.94 -24.94 9.04
CA ASP A 20 -23.14 -24.63 10.21
C ASP A 20 -22.07 -25.72 10.36
N VAL A 21 -20.80 -25.31 10.39
CA VAL A 21 -19.65 -26.20 10.58
C VAL A 21 -19.03 -25.88 11.93
N VAL A 22 -19.04 -26.84 12.85
CA VAL A 22 -18.57 -26.63 14.23
C VAL A 22 -17.53 -27.70 14.59
N THR A 23 -16.37 -27.28 15.08
CA THR A 23 -15.39 -28.22 15.62
C THR A 23 -15.68 -28.49 17.09
N SER A 24 -15.59 -29.75 17.49
CA SER A 24 -15.78 -30.18 18.87
C SER A 24 -14.46 -30.53 19.56
N THR A 25 -14.48 -30.60 20.89
CA THR A 25 -13.31 -30.92 21.72
C THR A 25 -12.79 -32.35 21.54
N ASP A 26 -13.62 -33.26 21.01
CA ASP A 26 -13.23 -34.64 20.69
C ASP A 26 -12.45 -34.78 19.37
N GLY A 27 -12.25 -33.65 18.67
CA GLY A 27 -11.51 -33.60 17.39
C GLY A 27 -12.35 -33.89 16.16
N ASN A 28 -13.68 -34.01 16.29
CA ASN A 28 -14.60 -34.19 15.18
C ASN A 28 -15.08 -32.83 14.64
N VAL A 29 -15.53 -32.84 13.38
CA VAL A 29 -16.24 -31.73 12.74
C VAL A 29 -17.72 -32.09 12.66
N HIS A 30 -18.55 -31.24 13.20
CA HIS A 30 -20.00 -31.36 13.10
C HIS A 30 -20.51 -30.42 12.01
N VAL A 31 -21.20 -30.94 11.00
CA VAL A 31 -21.85 -30.13 9.98
C VAL A 31 -23.35 -30.20 10.19
N ILE A 32 -24.01 -29.09 10.44
CA ILE A 32 -25.43 -28.99 10.68
C ILE A 32 -26.11 -28.34 9.48
N GLN A 33 -27.01 -29.06 8.85
CA GLN A 33 -27.84 -28.55 7.77
C GLN A 33 -29.29 -28.98 7.95
N ASN A 34 -30.25 -28.06 7.87
CA ASN A 34 -31.68 -28.33 8.10
C ASN A 34 -31.96 -28.97 9.47
N ARG A 35 -31.27 -28.56 10.53
CA ARG A 35 -31.36 -29.14 11.89
C ARG A 35 -30.93 -30.61 11.99
N ILE A 36 -30.25 -31.15 11.00
CA ILE A 36 -29.64 -32.47 11.02
C ILE A 36 -28.15 -32.28 11.19
N ALA A 37 -27.57 -32.88 12.24
CA ALA A 37 -26.14 -32.86 12.49
C ALA A 37 -25.48 -34.09 11.86
N TYR A 38 -24.39 -33.86 11.14
CA TYR A 38 -23.55 -34.90 10.57
C TYR A 38 -22.18 -34.81 11.23
N ILE A 39 -21.61 -35.94 11.59
CA ILE A 39 -20.24 -36.00 12.07
C ILE A 39 -19.36 -36.27 10.84
N ASP A 40 -18.51 -35.31 10.52
CA ASP A 40 -17.49 -35.44 9.49
C ASP A 40 -16.16 -35.72 10.16
N ARG A 41 -15.49 -36.79 9.79
CA ARG A 41 -14.20 -37.20 10.35
C ARG A 41 -13.02 -36.66 9.53
N ASP A 42 -13.35 -36.08 8.41
CA ASP A 42 -12.36 -35.45 7.54
C ASP A 42 -12.24 -33.97 7.92
N ASN A 43 -11.02 -33.47 7.90
CA ASN A 43 -10.79 -32.04 8.18
C ASN A 43 -11.09 -31.15 6.96
N GLU A 44 -11.70 -31.69 5.92
CA GLU A 44 -12.05 -30.97 4.69
C GLU A 44 -13.56 -31.10 4.39
N ILE A 45 -14.24 -29.96 4.39
CA ILE A 45 -15.67 -29.85 4.11
C ILE A 45 -15.86 -29.18 2.75
N VAL A 46 -16.56 -29.83 1.82
CA VAL A 46 -16.86 -29.27 0.51
C VAL A 46 -18.25 -28.65 0.49
N ILE A 47 -18.36 -27.37 0.19
CA ILE A 47 -19.62 -26.64 0.06
C ILE A 47 -19.81 -26.26 -1.41
N LYS A 48 -20.95 -26.66 -1.98
CA LYS A 48 -21.34 -26.42 -3.38
C LYS A 48 -22.61 -25.60 -3.47
N ASP A 49 -22.79 -24.92 -4.60
CA ASP A 49 -24.07 -24.29 -4.95
C ASP A 49 -25.11 -25.34 -5.41
N GLY A 50 -26.39 -24.93 -5.43
CA GLY A 50 -27.48 -25.74 -5.96
C GLY A 50 -28.08 -26.73 -4.98
N THR A 51 -28.97 -27.57 -5.51
CA THR A 51 -29.78 -28.54 -4.76
C THR A 51 -29.65 -29.96 -5.31
N SER A 52 -28.76 -30.23 -6.27
CA SER A 52 -28.81 -31.47 -7.04
C SER A 52 -28.44 -32.70 -6.22
N GLU A 53 -29.31 -33.70 -6.28
CA GLU A 53 -29.15 -35.04 -5.70
C GLU A 53 -28.34 -35.99 -6.63
N ALA A 54 -28.00 -35.56 -7.82
CA ALA A 54 -27.47 -36.44 -8.87
C ALA A 54 -26.10 -37.07 -8.55
N ASP A 55 -25.35 -36.48 -7.59
CA ASP A 55 -24.00 -36.95 -7.20
C ASP A 55 -23.99 -37.74 -5.86
N THR A 56 -25.12 -37.89 -5.19
CA THR A 56 -25.19 -38.51 -3.86
C THR A 56 -25.11 -40.03 -3.88
N THR A 57 -25.26 -40.67 -5.03
CA THR A 57 -25.45 -42.14 -5.09
C THR A 57 -24.14 -42.97 -5.00
N LEU A 58 -22.98 -42.37 -5.03
CA LEU A 58 -21.71 -43.10 -4.98
C LEU A 58 -20.90 -42.94 -3.68
N LYS A 59 -21.28 -42.04 -2.78
CA LYS A 59 -20.48 -41.68 -1.59
C LYS A 59 -21.14 -41.96 -0.24
N ASP A 60 -22.39 -42.39 -0.21
CA ASP A 60 -23.13 -42.62 1.05
C ASP A 60 -22.77 -43.93 1.77
N ALA A 61 -21.93 -44.78 1.22
CA ALA A 61 -21.57 -46.05 1.85
C ALA A 61 -20.68 -45.89 3.11
N ASN A 62 -20.06 -44.78 3.32
CA ASN A 62 -19.22 -44.47 4.52
C ASN A 62 -19.81 -43.40 5.41
N ARG A 63 -20.94 -42.84 5.05
CA ARG A 63 -21.64 -41.84 5.83
C ARG A 63 -22.59 -42.58 6.81
N ALA A 64 -22.07 -42.91 7.98
CA ALA A 64 -22.95 -43.33 9.06
C ALA A 64 -23.87 -42.14 9.38
N ALA A 65 -25.09 -42.14 8.86
CA ALA A 65 -26.13 -41.27 9.36
C ALA A 65 -26.16 -41.49 10.88
N ALA A 66 -25.79 -40.48 11.63
CA ALA A 66 -26.01 -40.49 13.04
C ALA A 66 -27.53 -40.61 13.21
N THR A 67 -28.02 -41.78 13.60
CA THR A 67 -29.37 -41.89 14.15
C THR A 67 -29.49 -40.78 15.19
N PRO A 68 -30.62 -40.10 15.36
CA PRO A 68 -30.83 -39.09 16.38
C PRO A 68 -30.82 -39.74 17.77
N ALA A 69 -29.72 -40.31 18.15
CA ALA A 69 -29.43 -40.60 19.53
C ALA A 69 -28.99 -39.26 20.10
N ALA A 70 -29.61 -38.83 21.18
CA ALA A 70 -29.27 -37.64 21.91
C ALA A 70 -27.79 -37.69 22.32
N ASP A 71 -26.94 -37.20 21.42
CA ASP A 71 -25.55 -36.95 21.75
C ASP A 71 -25.50 -35.64 22.55
N PRO A 72 -25.02 -35.65 23.80
CA PRO A 72 -24.92 -34.42 24.61
C PRO A 72 -24.12 -33.31 23.93
N ALA A 73 -23.20 -33.67 23.03
CA ALA A 73 -22.39 -32.69 22.29
C ALA A 73 -23.22 -31.97 21.21
N ALA A 74 -24.13 -32.65 20.51
CA ALA A 74 -24.96 -31.98 19.53
C ALA A 74 -25.98 -31.03 20.19
N THR A 75 -26.47 -31.41 21.39
CA THR A 75 -27.37 -30.53 22.18
C THR A 75 -26.63 -29.28 22.69
N HIS A 76 -25.34 -29.42 23.08
CA HIS A 76 -24.55 -28.27 23.46
C HIS A 76 -24.20 -27.35 22.30
N ALA A 77 -23.88 -27.90 21.11
CA ALA A 77 -23.61 -27.10 19.93
C ALA A 77 -24.82 -26.29 19.49
N THR A 78 -26.03 -26.90 19.59
CA THR A 78 -27.27 -26.19 19.23
C THR A 78 -27.65 -25.12 20.26
N GLN A 79 -27.33 -25.36 21.56
CA GLN A 79 -27.54 -24.34 22.60
C GLN A 79 -26.56 -23.19 22.52
N GLU A 80 -25.29 -23.45 22.20
CA GLU A 80 -24.32 -22.37 21.98
C GLU A 80 -24.64 -21.52 20.75
N LEU A 81 -25.16 -22.11 19.68
CA LEU A 81 -25.66 -21.40 18.51
C LEU A 81 -26.89 -20.54 18.80
N GLU A 82 -27.83 -21.04 19.61
CA GLU A 82 -28.99 -20.25 20.03
C GLU A 82 -28.59 -19.12 21.01
N ALA A 83 -27.65 -19.36 21.91
CA ALA A 83 -27.12 -18.31 22.82
C ALA A 83 -26.38 -17.20 22.09
N ALA A 84 -25.67 -17.52 21.00
CA ALA A 84 -24.99 -16.50 20.15
C ALA A 84 -25.98 -15.72 19.26
N GLY A 85 -27.13 -16.31 18.95
CA GLY A 85 -28.16 -15.66 18.13
C GLY A 85 -29.19 -14.82 18.91
N SER A 86 -29.24 -14.97 20.26
CA SER A 86 -30.24 -14.31 21.11
C SER A 86 -29.74 -13.05 21.81
N ALA A 87 -28.50 -12.62 21.58
CA ALA A 87 -27.95 -11.41 22.20
C ALA A 87 -28.43 -10.09 21.57
N ASP A 88 -29.25 -10.14 20.53
CA ASP A 88 -29.70 -8.95 19.79
C ASP A 88 -31.19 -8.58 19.97
N ALA A 89 -31.82 -8.97 21.05
CA ALA A 89 -33.17 -8.45 21.32
C ALA A 89 -33.54 -8.55 22.79
N ALA A 90 -33.26 -7.56 23.63
CA ALA A 90 -34.15 -7.11 24.68
C ALA A 90 -33.55 -5.88 25.40
N GLY A 91 -34.30 -4.81 25.37
CA GLY A 91 -34.02 -3.58 26.08
C GLY A 91 -34.38 -3.65 27.57
N GLU A 92 -33.87 -2.66 28.25
CA GLU A 92 -34.26 -2.07 29.53
C GLU A 92 -34.55 -3.00 30.75
N SER A 93 -33.65 -2.94 31.69
CA SER A 93 -33.95 -2.48 33.06
C SER A 93 -32.67 -2.54 33.92
N GLN A 94 -32.37 -1.45 34.56
CA GLN A 94 -31.37 -1.36 35.63
C GLN A 94 -31.85 -2.16 36.86
N PRO A 95 -30.93 -2.61 37.67
CA PRO A 95 -30.93 -2.28 39.07
C PRO A 95 -29.55 -1.87 39.64
N ASP A 96 -29.68 -1.16 40.66
CA ASP A 96 -28.91 -0.43 41.63
C ASP A 96 -27.76 -1.18 42.33
N PRO A 97 -26.82 -0.45 42.98
CA PRO A 97 -25.48 -0.93 43.34
C PRO A 97 -25.36 -1.49 44.76
N ASP A 98 -24.15 -1.90 45.05
CA ASP A 98 -23.60 -2.33 46.38
C ASP A 98 -23.50 -3.82 46.63
N ALA A 99 -22.29 -4.29 46.40
CA ALA A 99 -21.68 -5.24 47.32
C ALA A 99 -20.13 -5.27 47.15
N ALA A 100 -19.49 -4.61 48.05
CA ALA A 100 -18.05 -4.74 48.30
C ALA A 100 -17.68 -6.19 48.67
N PHE A 101 -16.58 -6.71 48.12
CA PHE A 101 -15.87 -7.81 48.78
C PHE A 101 -14.38 -7.58 48.78
N THR A 102 -13.87 -7.69 49.94
CA THR A 102 -12.54 -7.46 50.49
C THR A 102 -11.51 -8.51 50.02
N LEU A 103 -10.27 -8.00 49.93
CA LEU A 103 -9.01 -8.71 49.86
C LEU A 103 -8.81 -9.74 50.95
N SER A 104 -8.13 -10.83 50.67
CA SER A 104 -7.28 -11.54 51.61
C SER A 104 -5.97 -11.97 50.97
N GLU A 105 -4.93 -11.53 51.65
CA GLU A 105 -3.53 -11.85 51.43
C GLU A 105 -3.21 -13.30 51.78
N ALA A 106 -2.18 -13.87 51.17
CA ALA A 106 -1.30 -14.86 51.83
C ALA A 106 0.09 -14.79 51.18
N GLU A 107 1.01 -14.51 52.10
CA GLU A 107 2.46 -14.49 52.00
C GLU A 107 3.07 -15.89 51.76
N GLU A 108 4.30 -15.94 51.31
CA GLU A 108 5.64 -16.26 51.91
C GLU A 108 6.53 -16.87 50.81
N ASP A 109 7.82 -16.82 50.79
CA ASP A 109 8.95 -16.28 51.53
C ASP A 109 10.27 -16.56 50.81
N SER A 110 11.28 -15.71 51.09
CA SER A 110 12.73 -15.97 51.27
C SER A 110 13.60 -16.19 49.99
N ALA A 111 14.82 -15.75 49.89
CA ALA A 111 15.80 -15.09 50.77
C ALA A 111 17.00 -14.54 50.00
N GLN A 112 17.59 -13.45 50.51
CA GLN A 112 19.01 -13.10 50.75
C GLN A 112 20.05 -13.24 49.61
N THR A 113 20.98 -12.33 49.42
CA THR A 113 21.95 -11.64 50.31
C THR A 113 22.62 -10.46 49.58
N GLN A 114 22.78 -9.34 50.23
CA GLN A 114 23.95 -8.54 50.69
C GLN A 114 25.04 -8.20 49.65
N GLU A 115 25.67 -7.08 49.60
CA GLU A 115 26.19 -5.97 50.41
C GLU A 115 26.56 -4.81 49.48
N GLY A 116 26.71 -3.56 49.71
CA GLY A 116 26.92 -2.77 50.91
C GLY A 116 27.45 -1.38 50.55
N GLU A 117 27.16 -0.42 51.42
CA GLU A 117 27.88 0.83 51.74
C GLU A 117 28.11 1.91 50.67
N ASP A 118 28.12 3.18 50.93
CA ASP A 118 27.82 4.05 52.11
C ASP A 118 27.82 5.54 51.68
N THR A 119 27.07 6.36 52.43
CA THR A 119 27.28 7.76 52.84
C THR A 119 27.12 8.86 51.79
N THR A 120 26.53 9.98 52.01
CA THR A 120 26.07 10.83 53.14
C THR A 120 25.29 12.04 52.66
N LYS A 121 24.23 12.34 53.40
CA LYS A 121 23.62 13.60 53.85
C LYS A 121 23.75 14.92 53.02
N LYS A 122 22.64 15.60 52.75
CA LYS A 122 22.15 16.72 53.56
C LYS A 122 20.76 17.19 53.15
N GLU A 123 19.96 17.40 54.18
CA GLU A 123 18.68 18.08 54.22
C GLU A 123 18.78 19.58 53.86
N GLU A 124 17.72 20.14 53.34
CA GLU A 124 17.10 21.38 53.82
C GLU A 124 15.72 21.53 53.23
N ASP A 125 14.75 21.74 54.12
CA ASP A 125 13.30 21.94 53.97
C ASP A 125 12.96 23.47 53.83
N PRO A 126 11.71 23.82 53.64
CA PRO A 126 11.16 24.78 52.66
C PRO A 126 10.78 26.15 53.23
N PRO A 127 10.22 27.05 52.48
CA PRO A 127 9.14 27.88 53.09
C PRO A 127 7.87 28.10 52.23
N LYS A 128 6.77 27.78 52.89
CA LYS A 128 5.47 28.52 53.05
C LYS A 128 4.84 29.31 51.92
N GLU A 129 3.58 28.91 51.74
CA GLU A 129 2.46 29.70 51.17
C GLU A 129 2.20 31.03 51.86
N PRO A 130 1.41 31.94 51.21
CA PRO A 130 0.13 32.27 51.80
C PRO A 130 -1.09 32.32 50.83
N SER A 131 -2.09 31.66 51.31
CA SER A 131 -3.52 31.95 51.45
C SER A 131 -4.30 32.84 50.44
N THR A 132 -5.37 32.19 49.96
CA THR A 132 -6.79 32.64 49.79
C THR A 132 -7.15 33.72 48.81
N GLU A 133 -7.98 33.34 47.81
CA GLU A 133 -9.35 33.85 47.78
C GLU A 133 -10.25 33.01 46.83
N ASN A 134 -11.46 32.93 47.27
CA ASN A 134 -12.58 32.16 46.83
C ASN A 134 -13.25 32.80 45.59
N SER A 135 -13.48 32.09 44.51
CA SER A 135 -14.58 32.45 43.61
C SER A 135 -15.12 31.23 42.87
N THR A 136 -16.34 30.94 43.18
CA THR A 136 -17.24 29.97 42.56
C THR A 136 -17.47 30.28 41.07
N ALA A 137 -17.15 29.34 40.20
CA ALA A 137 -17.64 29.34 38.82
C ALA A 137 -18.17 27.95 38.43
N LYS A 138 -19.42 27.96 37.99
CA LYS A 138 -20.20 26.81 37.51
C LYS A 138 -19.56 26.17 36.28
N PRO A 139 -19.79 24.88 36.04
CA PRO A 139 -19.27 24.17 34.85
C PRO A 139 -19.94 24.69 33.57
N LYS A 140 -19.13 24.96 32.58
CA LYS A 140 -19.56 25.28 31.22
C LYS A 140 -19.99 24.03 30.50
N LYS A 141 -21.14 24.13 29.86
CA LYS A 141 -21.74 23.13 28.97
C LYS A 141 -20.83 22.82 27.79
N ASP A 142 -20.84 21.56 27.39
CA ASP A 142 -20.28 21.04 26.13
C ASP A 142 -20.84 21.84 24.94
N VAL A 143 -19.93 22.32 24.10
CA VAL A 143 -20.26 22.96 22.84
C VAL A 143 -20.18 21.92 21.76
N VAL A 144 -21.33 21.45 21.32
CA VAL A 144 -21.49 20.66 20.11
C VAL A 144 -21.34 21.61 18.93
N TYR A 145 -20.33 21.41 18.10
CA TYR A 145 -20.23 22.06 16.80
C TYR A 145 -21.07 21.30 15.79
N GLU A 146 -22.22 21.88 15.46
CA GLU A 146 -23.02 21.52 14.29
C GLU A 146 -22.31 22.07 13.05
N TYR A 147 -22.08 21.23 12.07
CA TYR A 147 -21.51 21.59 10.77
C TYR A 147 -22.68 21.88 9.83
N ASP A 148 -22.94 23.15 9.54
CA ASP A 148 -23.86 23.54 8.47
C ASP A 148 -23.14 23.45 7.11
N PRO A 149 -23.74 22.79 6.11
CA PRO A 149 -23.24 22.83 4.76
C PRO A 149 -23.57 24.17 4.12
N VAL A 150 -22.56 24.86 3.63
CA VAL A 150 -22.69 26.11 2.87
C VAL A 150 -23.24 25.79 1.49
N ASP A 151 -24.47 26.25 1.22
CA ASP A 151 -25.07 26.28 -0.12
C ASP A 151 -24.30 27.24 -1.04
N PRO A 152 -24.12 26.92 -2.33
CA PRO A 152 -23.51 27.85 -3.28
C PRO A 152 -24.49 28.94 -3.70
N GLU A 153 -24.11 30.20 -3.51
CA GLU A 153 -24.81 31.36 -4.04
C GLU A 153 -24.79 31.40 -5.59
N PRO A 154 -25.85 31.97 -6.21
CA PRO A 154 -25.99 31.96 -7.68
C PRO A 154 -25.15 33.04 -8.36
N GLU A 155 -24.60 32.66 -9.51
CA GLU A 155 -23.85 33.54 -10.41
C GLU A 155 -24.63 34.78 -10.86
N GLN A 156 -24.03 35.97 -10.68
CA GLN A 156 -24.43 37.18 -11.37
C GLN A 156 -23.63 37.34 -12.68
N GLN A 157 -24.35 37.40 -13.78
CA GLN A 157 -23.85 37.74 -15.09
C GLN A 157 -23.30 39.17 -15.13
N ALA A 158 -22.07 39.34 -15.64
CA ALA A 158 -21.58 40.62 -16.10
C ALA A 158 -20.98 40.49 -17.51
N THR A 159 -21.41 41.41 -18.33
CA THR A 159 -21.25 41.55 -19.76
C THR A 159 -19.83 41.85 -20.24
N LYS A 160 -19.49 41.29 -21.41
CA LYS A 160 -18.29 41.48 -22.26
C LYS A 160 -18.11 42.93 -22.74
N PRO A 161 -16.87 43.38 -22.95
CA PRO A 161 -16.50 43.83 -24.29
C PRO A 161 -15.19 43.22 -24.86
N ALA A 162 -15.06 43.32 -26.14
CA ALA A 162 -14.25 42.53 -27.04
C ALA A 162 -12.80 42.99 -27.23
N SER A 163 -12.01 42.04 -27.70
CA SER A 163 -10.87 42.06 -28.64
C SER A 163 -9.53 42.66 -28.18
N THR A 164 -8.50 41.81 -28.17
CA THR A 164 -7.46 41.80 -29.23
C THR A 164 -6.52 40.58 -29.03
N THR A 165 -6.17 40.00 -30.14
CA THR A 165 -5.32 38.83 -30.37
C THR A 165 -3.92 38.94 -29.81
N SER A 166 -3.45 37.89 -29.07
CA SER A 166 -2.06 37.44 -29.11
C SER A 166 -1.99 35.93 -28.82
N VAL A 167 -1.32 35.25 -29.71
CA VAL A 167 -1.18 33.80 -29.75
C VAL A 167 -0.20 33.37 -28.66
N ASN A 168 -0.62 32.50 -27.76
CA ASN A 168 0.30 31.79 -26.87
C ASN A 168 -0.13 30.32 -26.80
N PRO A 169 0.80 29.36 -26.84
CA PRO A 169 0.47 27.95 -27.01
C PRO A 169 -0.17 27.37 -25.75
N THR A 170 -1.27 26.72 -25.98
CA THR A 170 -2.14 26.04 -25.06
C THR A 170 -1.41 25.02 -24.17
N ALA A 171 -1.46 25.26 -22.85
CA ALA A 171 -1.38 24.19 -21.91
C ALA A 171 -2.70 23.40 -21.96
N GLU A 172 -2.65 22.16 -22.43
CA GLU A 172 -3.76 21.24 -22.33
C GLU A 172 -4.02 20.92 -20.84
N THR A 173 -5.03 21.56 -20.28
CA THR A 173 -5.73 21.06 -19.10
C THR A 173 -6.45 19.77 -19.51
N ARG A 174 -5.82 18.62 -19.27
CA ARG A 174 -6.54 17.36 -19.29
C ARG A 174 -7.41 17.30 -18.05
N GLU A 175 -8.68 17.59 -18.20
CA GLU A 175 -9.71 17.02 -17.33
C GLU A 175 -9.52 15.50 -17.35
N ALA A 176 -9.10 14.95 -16.22
CA ALA A 176 -9.19 13.52 -15.99
C ALA A 176 -10.67 13.19 -15.78
N THR A 177 -11.39 13.01 -16.87
CA THR A 177 -12.61 12.20 -16.81
C THR A 177 -12.19 10.85 -16.22
N LEU A 178 -12.69 10.55 -15.01
CA LEU A 178 -12.71 9.18 -14.51
C LEU A 178 -13.38 8.33 -15.59
N ALA A 179 -12.57 7.69 -16.44
CA ALA A 179 -13.08 6.64 -17.27
C ALA A 179 -13.72 5.61 -16.34
N ALA A 180 -14.99 5.35 -16.54
CA ALA A 180 -15.68 4.27 -15.86
C ALA A 180 -14.78 3.03 -15.91
N ALA A 181 -14.46 2.49 -14.74
CA ALA A 181 -13.71 1.25 -14.64
C ALA A 181 -14.37 0.23 -15.58
N PRO A 182 -13.59 -0.57 -16.32
CA PRO A 182 -14.19 -1.64 -17.11
C PRO A 182 -15.02 -2.47 -16.15
N THR A 183 -16.31 -2.58 -16.46
CA THR A 183 -17.23 -3.46 -15.74
C THR A 183 -16.58 -4.83 -15.71
N ALA A 184 -16.25 -5.31 -14.51
CA ALA A 184 -15.81 -6.68 -14.31
C ALA A 184 -16.81 -7.59 -15.03
N PRO A 185 -16.38 -8.67 -15.73
CA PRO A 185 -17.30 -9.61 -16.33
C PRO A 185 -18.22 -10.10 -15.21
N ALA A 186 -19.52 -9.99 -15.45
CA ALA A 186 -20.54 -10.39 -14.49
C ALA A 186 -20.27 -11.84 -14.07
N ALA A 187 -19.69 -12.02 -12.89
CA ALA A 187 -19.79 -13.28 -12.17
C ALA A 187 -21.27 -13.55 -12.03
N GLY A 188 -21.71 -14.81 -12.23
CA GLY A 188 -23.11 -15.15 -12.13
C GLY A 188 -23.66 -14.66 -10.80
N SER A 189 -24.27 -13.48 -10.81
CA SER A 189 -24.83 -12.87 -9.61
C SER A 189 -26.01 -13.72 -9.19
N ALA A 190 -26.03 -14.20 -7.94
CA ALA A 190 -27.25 -14.71 -7.34
C ALA A 190 -28.29 -13.60 -7.43
N THR A 191 -29.24 -13.75 -8.33
CA THR A 191 -30.25 -12.70 -8.58
C THR A 191 -31.33 -12.72 -7.49
N THR A 192 -31.47 -13.83 -6.77
CA THR A 192 -32.49 -14.01 -5.77
C THR A 192 -31.90 -14.07 -4.36
N PRO A 193 -32.27 -13.14 -3.46
CA PRO A 193 -31.83 -13.19 -2.06
C PRO A 193 -32.26 -14.49 -1.35
N THR A 194 -31.37 -15.04 -0.53
CA THR A 194 -31.61 -16.25 0.25
C THR A 194 -31.41 -16.01 1.74
N THR A 195 -32.09 -16.77 2.58
CA THR A 195 -31.81 -16.81 4.02
C THR A 195 -30.71 -17.82 4.37
N ASN A 196 -30.24 -18.59 3.40
CA ASN A 196 -29.20 -19.59 3.61
C ASN A 196 -27.83 -18.94 3.71
N VAL A 197 -27.12 -19.24 4.77
CA VAL A 197 -25.76 -18.72 5.08
C VAL A 197 -24.86 -19.86 5.55
N ILE A 198 -23.55 -19.59 5.51
CA ILE A 198 -22.52 -20.52 6.02
C ILE A 198 -21.98 -19.95 7.32
N LYS A 199 -21.98 -20.75 8.40
CA LYS A 199 -21.35 -20.41 9.67
C LYS A 199 -20.30 -21.46 10.01
N VAL A 200 -19.08 -21.01 10.28
CA VAL A 200 -17.96 -21.85 10.68
C VAL A 200 -17.51 -21.41 12.06
N ILE A 201 -17.58 -22.30 13.04
CA ILE A 201 -17.09 -22.09 14.39
C ILE A 201 -15.94 -23.06 14.61
N ASN A 202 -14.72 -22.58 14.59
CA ASN A 202 -13.53 -23.40 14.78
C ASN A 202 -12.85 -23.06 16.10
N ASN A 203 -13.02 -23.93 17.09
CA ASN A 203 -12.45 -23.79 18.44
C ASN A 203 -11.25 -24.71 18.69
N TRP A 204 -10.68 -25.31 17.66
CA TRP A 204 -9.49 -26.14 17.82
C TRP A 204 -8.28 -25.28 18.15
N VAL A 205 -7.76 -25.41 19.36
CA VAL A 205 -6.57 -24.73 19.85
C VAL A 205 -5.45 -25.73 20.14
N GLY A 206 -4.20 -25.35 19.88
CA GLY A 206 -3.03 -26.04 20.41
C GLY A 206 -2.33 -27.03 19.49
N GLU A 207 -2.89 -27.44 18.35
CA GLU A 207 -2.17 -28.23 17.35
C GLU A 207 -2.08 -27.47 16.01
N ALA A 208 -0.92 -26.93 15.71
CA ALA A 208 -0.67 -26.19 14.45
C ALA A 208 -0.96 -27.00 13.17
N ALA A 209 -1.06 -28.33 13.30
CA ALA A 209 -1.29 -29.25 12.19
C ALA A 209 -2.78 -29.47 11.85
N LYS A 210 -3.70 -29.18 12.76
CA LYS A 210 -5.15 -29.36 12.50
C LYS A 210 -5.74 -28.02 12.05
N LYS A 211 -5.72 -27.77 10.74
CA LYS A 211 -6.48 -26.68 10.12
C LYS A 211 -7.78 -27.26 9.61
N LEU A 212 -8.92 -26.73 10.04
CA LEU A 212 -10.20 -27.00 9.43
C LEU A 212 -10.15 -26.47 7.98
N LYS A 213 -10.45 -27.29 7.01
CA LYS A 213 -10.50 -26.94 5.59
C LYS A 213 -11.95 -26.85 5.12
N ILE A 214 -12.28 -25.73 4.52
CA ILE A 214 -13.57 -25.50 3.85
C ILE A 214 -13.26 -25.29 2.37
N ARG A 215 -13.78 -26.14 1.51
CA ARG A 215 -13.70 -25.94 0.06
C ARG A 215 -15.00 -25.34 -0.43
N LEU A 216 -14.92 -24.12 -0.99
CA LEU A 216 -16.03 -23.48 -1.67
C LEU A 216 -15.95 -23.78 -3.17
N SER A 217 -16.93 -24.51 -3.69
CA SER A 217 -16.98 -24.91 -5.09
C SER A 217 -18.19 -24.30 -5.79
N ASN A 218 -17.97 -23.22 -6.53
CA ASN A 218 -19.00 -22.46 -7.25
C ASN A 218 -20.14 -21.96 -6.36
N VAL A 219 -19.88 -21.65 -5.10
CA VAL A 219 -20.86 -21.17 -4.12
C VAL A 219 -21.32 -19.75 -4.47
N ASN A 220 -22.65 -19.54 -4.47
CA ASN A 220 -23.22 -18.27 -4.83
C ASN A 220 -24.35 -17.89 -3.84
N ILE A 221 -24.02 -17.04 -2.87
CA ILE A 221 -24.95 -16.61 -1.81
C ILE A 221 -25.18 -15.11 -1.91
N LYS A 222 -26.44 -14.71 -2.08
CA LYS A 222 -26.90 -13.34 -1.82
C LYS A 222 -27.76 -13.36 -0.57
N SER A 223 -27.18 -13.02 0.56
CA SER A 223 -27.88 -13.10 1.84
C SER A 223 -28.95 -12.03 2.00
N SER A 224 -30.00 -12.37 2.73
CA SER A 224 -31.09 -11.47 3.14
C SER A 224 -31.23 -11.33 4.66
N THR A 225 -30.42 -12.03 5.45
CA THR A 225 -30.60 -12.12 6.92
C THR A 225 -29.34 -11.88 7.73
N ASP A 226 -28.17 -12.34 7.28
CA ASP A 226 -26.90 -12.29 8.03
C ASP A 226 -25.72 -12.15 7.07
N ALA A 227 -24.49 -12.20 7.56
CA ALA A 227 -23.31 -12.38 6.72
C ALA A 227 -23.45 -13.64 5.86
N ALA A 228 -23.13 -13.56 4.56
CA ALA A 228 -23.26 -14.72 3.67
C ALA A 228 -22.40 -15.89 4.15
N MET A 229 -21.22 -15.59 4.72
CA MET A 229 -20.40 -16.55 5.45
C MET A 229 -19.80 -15.90 6.69
N THR A 230 -19.77 -16.64 7.79
CA THR A 230 -19.08 -16.25 9.03
C THR A 230 -18.04 -17.31 9.39
N VAL A 231 -16.82 -16.87 9.72
CA VAL A 231 -15.76 -17.71 10.29
C VAL A 231 -15.39 -17.15 11.65
N SER A 232 -15.53 -17.95 12.69
CA SER A 232 -15.33 -17.56 14.08
C SER A 232 -14.57 -18.62 14.87
N GLY A 233 -14.15 -18.23 16.09
CA GLY A 233 -13.39 -19.06 17.00
C GLY A 233 -11.89 -18.84 16.95
N ASP A 234 -11.17 -19.60 17.76
CA ASP A 234 -9.72 -19.45 17.95
C ASP A 234 -8.89 -20.46 17.15
N GLY A 235 -9.55 -21.38 16.46
CA GLY A 235 -8.92 -22.35 15.57
C GLY A 235 -8.65 -21.79 14.16
N ASN A 236 -7.61 -22.32 13.51
CA ASN A 236 -7.21 -21.91 12.18
C ASN A 236 -8.11 -22.56 11.11
N THR A 237 -8.73 -21.75 10.26
CA THR A 237 -9.62 -22.20 9.19
C THR A 237 -9.00 -21.85 7.83
N LYS A 238 -8.91 -22.84 6.95
CA LYS A 238 -8.44 -22.66 5.56
C LYS A 238 -9.65 -22.79 4.61
N ILE A 239 -9.84 -21.78 3.78
CA ILE A 239 -10.85 -21.72 2.73
C ILE A 239 -10.16 -21.93 1.39
N GLU A 240 -10.35 -23.10 0.80
CA GLU A 240 -9.89 -23.44 -0.54
C GLU A 240 -10.96 -23.03 -1.55
N LEU A 241 -10.55 -22.32 -2.59
CA LEU A 241 -11.45 -21.84 -3.64
C LEU A 241 -11.43 -22.78 -4.85
N GLU A 242 -12.58 -23.17 -5.33
CA GLU A 242 -12.76 -23.93 -6.55
C GLU A 242 -13.82 -23.23 -7.42
N GLY A 243 -13.45 -22.88 -8.65
CA GLY A 243 -14.33 -22.15 -9.55
C GLY A 243 -14.69 -20.75 -9.06
N LYS A 244 -15.89 -20.26 -9.39
CA LYS A 244 -16.34 -18.89 -9.09
C LYS A 244 -17.26 -18.87 -7.87
N ASN A 245 -16.82 -18.22 -6.81
CA ASN A 245 -17.59 -18.10 -5.57
C ASN A 245 -18.02 -16.66 -5.33
N THR A 246 -19.24 -16.45 -4.82
CA THR A 246 -19.78 -15.14 -4.48
C THR A 246 -20.44 -15.18 -3.10
N LEU A 247 -20.07 -14.23 -2.25
CA LEU A 247 -20.64 -14.03 -0.91
C LEU A 247 -21.11 -12.56 -0.82
N ASP A 248 -22.38 -12.34 -1.04
CA ASP A 248 -23.01 -11.02 -1.13
C ASP A 248 -23.98 -10.78 0.05
N SER A 249 -23.63 -9.87 0.94
CA SER A 249 -24.46 -9.38 2.05
C SER A 249 -24.94 -7.94 1.83
N SER A 250 -24.87 -7.41 0.62
CA SER A 250 -25.21 -6.01 0.32
C SER A 250 -26.62 -5.60 0.71
N ASN A 251 -27.55 -6.57 0.84
CA ASN A 251 -28.92 -6.36 1.29
C ASN A 251 -29.07 -6.37 2.82
N VAL A 252 -28.01 -6.68 3.57
CA VAL A 252 -28.09 -6.83 5.03
C VAL A 252 -27.21 -5.77 5.69
N SER A 253 -27.84 -4.70 6.18
CA SER A 253 -27.11 -3.61 6.84
C SER A 253 -26.28 -4.14 8.01
N GLY A 254 -25.06 -3.64 8.13
CA GLY A 254 -24.16 -3.97 9.22
C GLY A 254 -23.48 -5.34 9.14
N LYS A 255 -23.71 -6.14 8.09
CA LYS A 255 -23.16 -7.49 7.96
C LYS A 255 -22.08 -7.56 6.88
N ALA A 256 -20.92 -8.12 7.22
CA ALA A 256 -19.85 -8.36 6.25
C ALA A 256 -20.25 -9.45 5.23
N GLY A 257 -19.67 -9.43 4.05
CA GLY A 257 -19.89 -10.50 3.07
C GLY A 257 -19.30 -11.83 3.56
N LEU A 258 -18.04 -11.80 3.98
CA LEU A 258 -17.35 -12.85 4.72
C LEU A 258 -16.91 -12.28 6.07
N ASN A 259 -17.68 -12.57 7.10
CA ASN A 259 -17.43 -12.08 8.45
C ASN A 259 -16.35 -12.93 9.14
N LYS A 260 -15.29 -12.27 9.66
CA LYS A 260 -14.21 -12.92 10.40
C LYS A 260 -14.18 -12.43 11.83
N GLN A 261 -14.38 -13.36 12.77
CA GLN A 261 -14.36 -13.11 14.21
C GLN A 261 -13.41 -14.07 14.93
N GLY A 262 -13.04 -13.73 16.17
CA GLY A 262 -12.15 -14.55 17.00
C GLY A 262 -10.67 -14.45 16.61
N ASN A 263 -9.84 -15.23 17.28
CA ASN A 263 -8.37 -15.12 17.21
C ASN A 263 -7.73 -16.06 16.18
N GLY A 264 -8.43 -17.10 15.75
CA GLY A 264 -7.90 -18.06 14.77
C GLY A 264 -7.56 -17.39 13.42
N THR A 265 -6.61 -17.92 12.69
CA THR A 265 -6.29 -17.46 11.33
C THR A 265 -7.30 -17.95 10.32
N MET A 266 -7.83 -17.05 9.51
CA MET A 266 -8.61 -17.40 8.32
C MET A 266 -7.70 -17.25 7.09
N THR A 267 -7.44 -18.38 6.42
CA THR A 267 -6.63 -18.41 5.19
C THR A 267 -7.52 -18.66 4.00
N ILE A 268 -7.53 -17.78 3.01
CA ILE A 268 -8.20 -17.93 1.71
C ILE A 268 -7.14 -18.28 0.68
N THR A 269 -7.33 -19.38 -0.04
CA THR A 269 -6.32 -19.88 -0.95
C THR A 269 -6.92 -20.60 -2.16
N ASP A 270 -6.14 -20.74 -3.21
CA ASP A 270 -6.34 -21.66 -4.34
C ASP A 270 -5.03 -22.40 -4.57
N GLU A 271 -4.84 -23.50 -3.86
CA GLU A 271 -3.63 -24.33 -3.95
C GLU A 271 -3.86 -25.63 -4.73
N LYS A 272 -5.12 -25.99 -4.95
CA LYS A 272 -5.48 -27.24 -5.59
C LYS A 272 -6.19 -27.01 -6.93
N THR A 273 -5.89 -27.87 -7.88
CA THR A 273 -6.68 -27.98 -9.12
C THR A 273 -8.01 -28.65 -8.82
N ASP A 274 -8.97 -28.56 -9.73
CA ASP A 274 -10.26 -29.28 -9.63
C ASP A 274 -10.04 -30.82 -9.49
N GLY A 275 -8.92 -31.34 -9.95
CA GLY A 275 -8.50 -32.74 -9.78
C GLY A 275 -7.83 -33.06 -8.44
N GLY A 276 -7.67 -32.07 -7.55
CA GLY A 276 -7.03 -32.26 -6.24
C GLY A 276 -5.51 -32.20 -6.25
N GLU A 277 -4.86 -31.95 -7.38
CA GLU A 277 -3.41 -31.81 -7.48
C GLU A 277 -2.95 -30.43 -6.99
N THR A 278 -1.73 -30.36 -6.47
CA THR A 278 -1.16 -29.08 -6.05
C THR A 278 -0.86 -28.18 -7.26
N ARG A 279 -1.36 -26.93 -7.26
CA ARG A 279 -1.05 -25.95 -8.32
C ARG A 279 0.43 -25.58 -8.27
N THR A 280 1.09 -25.66 -9.38
CA THR A 280 2.49 -25.23 -9.55
C THR A 280 2.61 -23.99 -10.41
N SER A 281 1.53 -23.60 -11.10
CA SER A 281 1.45 -22.39 -11.91
C SER A 281 0.00 -21.93 -11.99
N LYS A 282 -0.22 -20.66 -12.31
CA LYS A 282 -1.52 -20.18 -12.77
C LYS A 282 -1.72 -20.77 -14.16
N ALA A 283 -2.24 -22.00 -14.23
CA ALA A 283 -2.51 -22.64 -15.51
C ALA A 283 -3.45 -21.75 -16.33
N ALA A 284 -3.24 -21.76 -17.64
CA ALA A 284 -4.08 -21.06 -18.59
C ALA A 284 -5.53 -21.63 -18.67
N ASP A 285 -5.84 -22.66 -17.88
CA ASP A 285 -7.19 -23.12 -17.73
C ASP A 285 -7.98 -22.11 -16.90
N ASP A 286 -9.13 -21.66 -17.38
CA ASP A 286 -10.06 -20.70 -16.79
C ASP A 286 -10.65 -21.11 -15.41
N LYS A 287 -10.02 -22.04 -14.70
CA LYS A 287 -10.51 -22.69 -13.49
C LYS A 287 -9.79 -22.29 -12.21
N THR A 288 -9.12 -21.12 -12.21
CA THR A 288 -8.56 -20.57 -10.97
C THR A 288 -9.69 -20.21 -10.01
N GLY A 289 -9.55 -20.65 -8.75
CA GLY A 289 -10.50 -20.34 -7.72
C GLY A 289 -10.62 -18.84 -7.49
N SER A 290 -11.85 -18.34 -7.54
CA SER A 290 -12.13 -16.93 -7.34
C SER A 290 -13.20 -16.71 -6.29
N LEU A 291 -13.10 -15.58 -5.59
CA LEU A 291 -14.04 -15.18 -4.56
C LEU A 291 -14.42 -13.71 -4.71
N THR A 292 -15.67 -13.44 -5.01
CA THR A 292 -16.25 -12.10 -4.97
C THR A 292 -17.03 -11.91 -3.68
N VAL A 293 -16.70 -10.85 -2.93
CA VAL A 293 -17.33 -10.60 -1.63
C VAL A 293 -17.84 -9.17 -1.54
N VAL A 294 -19.09 -9.00 -1.12
CA VAL A 294 -19.74 -7.70 -0.96
C VAL A 294 -20.33 -7.57 0.44
N GLY A 295 -19.93 -6.55 1.18
CA GLY A 295 -20.49 -6.23 2.49
C GLY A 295 -21.80 -5.44 2.43
N GLY A 296 -22.57 -5.48 3.50
CA GLY A 296 -23.72 -4.60 3.74
C GLY A 296 -23.27 -3.24 4.30
N VAL A 297 -24.21 -2.30 4.38
CA VAL A 297 -23.97 -0.93 4.83
C VAL A 297 -23.12 -0.88 6.11
N GLY A 298 -22.01 -0.16 6.07
CA GLY A 298 -21.11 0.00 7.20
C GLY A 298 -20.19 -1.18 7.51
N ALA A 299 -20.34 -2.32 6.84
CA ALA A 299 -19.57 -3.52 7.11
C ALA A 299 -18.48 -3.78 6.08
N ALA A 300 -17.49 -4.58 6.43
CA ALA A 300 -16.43 -4.98 5.51
C ALA A 300 -16.95 -5.90 4.39
N GLY A 301 -16.23 -5.95 3.27
CA GLY A 301 -16.37 -7.04 2.32
C GLY A 301 -15.94 -8.34 2.99
N ILE A 302 -14.66 -8.44 3.34
CA ILE A 302 -14.06 -9.53 4.12
C ILE A 302 -13.58 -8.95 5.45
N GLY A 303 -14.12 -9.42 6.59
CA GLY A 303 -13.65 -9.01 7.91
C GLY A 303 -14.77 -8.67 8.89
N GLY A 304 -14.73 -7.45 9.46
CA GLY A 304 -15.64 -7.04 10.53
C GLY A 304 -17.06 -6.66 10.08
N ASN A 305 -18.04 -6.93 10.92
CA ASN A 305 -19.36 -6.34 10.82
C ASN A 305 -19.33 -4.85 11.20
N SER A 306 -20.36 -4.08 10.88
CA SER A 306 -20.51 -2.71 11.38
C SER A 306 -20.69 -2.72 12.88
N ALA A 307 -19.91 -1.91 13.59
CA ALA A 307 -20.03 -1.71 15.03
C ALA A 307 -20.81 -0.42 15.33
N PRO A 308 -21.55 -0.35 16.43
CA PRO A 308 -22.23 0.88 16.87
C PRO A 308 -21.26 1.90 17.48
N SER A 309 -20.11 1.46 17.98
CA SER A 309 -19.05 2.28 18.57
C SER A 309 -17.71 1.55 18.53
N SER A 310 -16.62 2.30 18.77
CA SER A 310 -15.25 1.74 18.85
C SER A 310 -15.07 0.73 20.00
N ASP A 311 -15.84 0.87 21.06
CA ASP A 311 -15.67 0.06 22.27
C ASP A 311 -16.36 -1.30 22.18
N SER A 312 -17.18 -1.52 21.15
CA SER A 312 -17.95 -2.76 20.99
C SER A 312 -17.10 -3.94 20.53
N GLY A 313 -15.97 -3.71 19.84
CA GLY A 313 -15.13 -4.75 19.25
C GLY A 313 -15.78 -5.55 18.11
N VAL A 314 -17.06 -5.34 17.82
CA VAL A 314 -17.81 -6.08 16.78
C VAL A 314 -17.26 -5.81 15.38
N GLY A 315 -16.76 -4.61 15.14
CA GLY A 315 -16.15 -4.20 13.88
C GLY A 315 -14.73 -4.70 13.68
N ASP A 316 -14.05 -5.12 14.73
CA ASP A 316 -12.65 -5.53 14.67
C ASP A 316 -12.48 -6.85 13.93
N THR A 317 -11.35 -6.96 13.24
CA THR A 317 -10.94 -8.22 12.61
C THR A 317 -9.43 -8.39 12.67
N LYS A 318 -8.98 -9.64 12.66
CA LYS A 318 -7.56 -9.96 12.64
C LYS A 318 -7.26 -11.32 12.03
N ASN A 319 -5.98 -11.53 11.70
CA ASN A 319 -5.46 -12.82 11.24
C ASN A 319 -6.15 -13.30 9.95
N ILE A 320 -6.17 -12.45 8.93
CA ILE A 320 -6.65 -12.81 7.59
C ILE A 320 -5.44 -13.02 6.69
N THR A 321 -5.34 -14.18 6.05
CA THR A 321 -4.31 -14.48 5.05
C THR A 321 -4.98 -14.82 3.71
N ILE A 322 -4.50 -14.22 2.63
CA ILE A 322 -4.89 -14.56 1.25
C ILE A 322 -3.62 -15.00 0.53
N GLU A 323 -3.62 -16.23 0.03
CA GLU A 323 -2.40 -16.83 -0.52
C GLU A 323 -2.67 -17.79 -1.70
N GLY A 324 -1.62 -18.50 -2.13
CA GLY A 324 -1.70 -19.42 -3.26
C GLY A 324 -1.96 -18.68 -4.57
N TYR A 325 -2.87 -19.17 -5.38
CA TYR A 325 -3.31 -18.53 -6.64
C TYR A 325 -4.71 -17.90 -6.52
N ALA A 326 -5.19 -17.67 -5.30
CA ALA A 326 -6.53 -17.14 -5.06
C ALA A 326 -6.74 -15.79 -5.75
N THR A 327 -7.85 -15.67 -6.47
CA THR A 327 -8.32 -14.40 -7.02
C THR A 327 -9.47 -13.88 -6.16
N VAL A 328 -9.27 -12.73 -5.50
CA VAL A 328 -10.24 -12.16 -4.55
C VAL A 328 -10.64 -10.76 -4.99
N ASP A 329 -11.96 -10.52 -5.12
CA ASP A 329 -12.55 -9.19 -5.30
C ASP A 329 -13.44 -8.88 -4.10
N ALA A 330 -13.00 -7.98 -3.23
CA ALA A 330 -13.69 -7.63 -1.99
C ALA A 330 -14.12 -6.16 -2.01
N THR A 331 -15.41 -5.93 -1.80
CA THR A 331 -15.99 -4.59 -1.74
C THR A 331 -16.75 -4.41 -0.43
N SER A 332 -16.47 -3.34 0.33
CA SER A 332 -17.24 -3.01 1.53
C SER A 332 -18.65 -2.54 1.18
N GLY A 333 -19.51 -2.51 2.17
CA GLY A 333 -20.82 -1.86 2.04
C GLY A 333 -20.66 -0.35 1.77
N LYS A 334 -21.64 0.21 1.06
CA LYS A 334 -21.74 1.67 0.89
C LYS A 334 -22.00 2.34 2.24
N ASN A 335 -21.70 3.63 2.33
CA ASN A 335 -22.17 4.44 3.47
C ASN A 335 -23.71 4.53 3.45
N GLY A 336 -24.32 4.47 4.64
CA GLY A 336 -25.74 4.63 4.77
C GLY A 336 -26.15 6.09 4.89
N ASP A 337 -27.35 6.44 4.44
CA ASP A 337 -27.95 7.78 4.57
C ASP A 337 -28.11 8.25 6.04
N THR A 338 -27.74 7.38 6.99
CA THR A 338 -27.88 7.58 8.45
C THR A 338 -26.59 7.98 9.16
N GLY A 339 -25.52 8.37 8.41
CA GLY A 339 -24.24 8.78 9.01
C GLY A 339 -23.33 7.62 9.45
N ILE A 340 -23.59 6.39 8.97
CA ILE A 340 -22.72 5.23 9.19
C ILE A 340 -21.54 5.34 8.23
N CYS A 341 -20.32 5.45 8.76
CA CYS A 341 -19.14 5.86 8.01
C CYS A 341 -18.47 4.79 7.15
N GLY A 342 -18.84 3.52 7.24
CA GLY A 342 -18.38 2.46 6.32
C GLY A 342 -17.23 1.59 6.80
N GLY A 343 -17.20 0.35 6.28
CA GLY A 343 -16.19 -0.66 6.54
C GLY A 343 -15.09 -0.73 5.48
N ALA A 344 -14.11 -1.58 5.71
CA ALA A 344 -13.03 -1.84 4.77
C ALA A 344 -13.45 -2.83 3.67
N GLY A 345 -12.81 -2.75 2.49
CA GLY A 345 -12.91 -3.83 1.50
C GLY A 345 -12.47 -5.16 2.09
N ILE A 346 -11.27 -5.19 2.68
CA ILE A 346 -10.73 -6.30 3.47
C ILE A 346 -10.24 -5.71 4.79
N GLY A 347 -10.88 -6.06 5.92
CA GLY A 347 -10.47 -5.57 7.22
C GLY A 347 -11.61 -5.22 8.15
N GLY A 348 -11.49 -4.09 8.88
CA GLY A 348 -12.49 -3.66 9.87
C GLY A 348 -13.83 -3.25 9.29
N GLY A 349 -14.91 -3.52 10.01
CA GLY A 349 -16.19 -2.85 9.80
C GLY A 349 -16.17 -1.42 10.33
N ASN A 350 -17.25 -0.68 10.22
CA ASN A 350 -17.38 0.65 10.82
C ASN A 350 -16.99 0.61 12.31
N PHE A 351 -16.16 1.56 12.76
CA PHE A 351 -15.50 1.62 14.06
C PHE A 351 -14.54 0.44 14.37
N GLY A 352 -14.30 -0.45 13.42
CA GLY A 352 -13.47 -1.63 13.62
C GLY A 352 -12.04 -1.46 13.11
N SER A 353 -11.09 -1.92 13.90
CA SER A 353 -9.69 -2.02 13.50
C SER A 353 -9.42 -3.34 12.78
N ALA A 354 -8.36 -3.34 11.99
CA ALA A 354 -7.81 -4.54 11.37
C ALA A 354 -6.38 -4.76 11.84
N ASP A 355 -6.05 -6.01 12.15
CA ASP A 355 -4.71 -6.40 12.53
C ASP A 355 -4.29 -7.70 11.85
N ASN A 356 -3.03 -7.76 11.40
CA ASN A 356 -2.45 -8.93 10.77
C ASN A 356 -3.25 -9.43 9.54
N ILE A 357 -3.31 -8.57 8.51
CA ILE A 357 -3.80 -8.94 7.17
C ILE A 357 -2.60 -9.24 6.28
N ILE A 358 -2.50 -10.47 5.79
CA ILE A 358 -1.39 -10.93 4.95
C ILE A 358 -1.91 -11.32 3.56
N ILE A 359 -1.30 -10.77 2.53
CA ILE A 359 -1.55 -11.15 1.13
C ILE A 359 -0.21 -11.63 0.56
N GLN A 360 -0.15 -12.88 0.15
CA GLN A 360 1.13 -13.50 -0.23
C GLN A 360 0.96 -14.57 -1.33
N GLY A 361 2.06 -15.22 -1.69
CA GLY A 361 2.08 -16.21 -2.77
C GLY A 361 1.82 -15.55 -4.13
N ASN A 362 1.02 -16.18 -4.98
CA ASN A 362 0.59 -15.65 -6.28
C ASN A 362 -0.84 -15.06 -6.22
N ALA A 363 -1.29 -14.63 -5.05
CA ALA A 363 -2.64 -14.10 -4.88
C ALA A 363 -2.87 -12.83 -5.71
N ASN A 364 -4.06 -12.74 -6.31
CA ASN A 364 -4.49 -11.57 -7.07
C ASN A 364 -5.70 -10.95 -6.36
N VAL A 365 -5.49 -9.82 -5.70
CA VAL A 365 -6.48 -9.20 -4.82
C VAL A 365 -6.90 -7.85 -5.36
N THR A 366 -8.20 -7.67 -5.54
CA THR A 366 -8.82 -6.36 -5.75
C THR A 366 -9.67 -6.03 -4.54
N ALA A 367 -9.33 -4.97 -3.84
CA ALA A 367 -10.07 -4.48 -2.68
C ALA A 367 -10.58 -3.07 -2.92
N LYS A 368 -11.86 -2.84 -2.61
CA LYS A 368 -12.50 -1.55 -2.82
C LYS A 368 -13.38 -1.19 -1.62
N THR A 369 -13.48 0.09 -1.35
CA THR A 369 -14.55 0.58 -0.50
C THR A 369 -15.85 0.76 -1.30
N GLY A 370 -16.98 0.63 -0.62
CA GLY A 370 -18.27 1.01 -1.20
C GLY A 370 -18.39 2.53 -1.36
N TYR A 371 -19.41 2.97 -2.06
CA TYR A 371 -19.68 4.38 -2.32
C TYR A 371 -19.82 5.18 -1.02
N HIS A 372 -19.10 6.31 -0.91
CA HIS A 372 -19.03 7.18 0.27
C HIS A 372 -18.54 6.50 1.56
N SER A 373 -17.78 5.43 1.46
CA SER A 373 -17.22 4.74 2.63
C SER A 373 -15.92 5.40 3.09
N ASP A 374 -15.81 5.62 4.38
CA ASP A 374 -14.61 6.13 5.05
C ASP A 374 -13.63 5.01 5.49
N GLY A 375 -13.94 3.76 5.22
CA GLY A 375 -13.04 2.64 5.50
C GLY A 375 -11.84 2.60 4.56
N ALA A 376 -10.82 1.83 4.90
CA ALA A 376 -9.73 1.50 4.00
C ALA A 376 -10.16 0.47 2.95
N ALA A 377 -9.54 0.43 1.77
CA ALA A 377 -9.78 -0.72 0.90
C ALA A 377 -9.16 -1.99 1.51
N ILE A 378 -7.95 -1.90 2.11
CA ILE A 378 -7.34 -2.97 2.91
C ILE A 378 -6.89 -2.36 4.23
N GLY A 379 -7.51 -2.76 5.35
CA GLY A 379 -7.13 -2.27 6.67
C GLY A 379 -8.31 -1.90 7.57
N GLY A 380 -8.25 -0.75 8.27
CA GLY A 380 -9.28 -0.33 9.20
C GLY A 380 -10.59 0.09 8.53
N GLY A 381 -11.73 -0.14 9.17
CA GLY A 381 -12.96 0.57 8.88
C GLY A 381 -12.87 2.02 9.31
N ALA A 382 -13.91 2.83 9.08
CA ALA A 382 -13.95 4.20 9.57
C ALA A 382 -13.64 4.24 11.08
N TYR A 383 -12.80 5.17 11.49
CA TYR A 383 -12.22 5.29 12.84
C TYR A 383 -11.31 4.12 13.27
N GLY A 384 -11.16 3.09 12.45
CA GLY A 384 -10.35 1.90 12.73
C GLY A 384 -8.88 2.03 12.31
N SER A 385 -8.00 1.45 13.09
CA SER A 385 -6.59 1.29 12.75
C SER A 385 -6.40 0.14 11.76
N GLY A 386 -5.33 0.22 10.94
CA GLY A 386 -4.91 -0.88 10.07
C GLY A 386 -3.46 -1.23 10.37
N THR A 387 -3.22 -2.27 11.18
CA THR A 387 -1.89 -2.64 11.65
C THR A 387 -1.45 -4.00 11.11
N ASN A 388 -0.13 -4.19 11.00
CA ASN A 388 0.48 -5.44 10.55
C ASN A 388 -0.06 -5.92 9.19
N ILE A 389 -0.27 -4.97 8.25
CA ILE A 389 -0.68 -5.30 6.88
C ILE A 389 0.55 -5.68 6.08
N GLY A 390 0.60 -6.91 5.58
CA GLY A 390 1.72 -7.44 4.82
C GLY A 390 1.33 -7.87 3.40
N ILE A 391 2.11 -7.47 2.40
CA ILE A 391 1.93 -7.90 1.01
C ILE A 391 3.27 -8.43 0.51
N TYR A 392 3.35 -9.74 0.22
CA TYR A 392 4.60 -10.47 0.06
C TYR A 392 4.64 -11.34 -1.20
N ASP A 393 5.79 -11.93 -1.45
CA ASP A 393 6.08 -12.93 -2.49
C ASP A 393 5.81 -12.41 -3.92
N HIS A 394 4.78 -12.90 -4.60
CA HIS A 394 4.42 -12.55 -5.97
C HIS A 394 2.98 -11.97 -6.03
N ALA A 395 2.48 -11.48 -4.91
CA ALA A 395 1.12 -10.98 -4.82
C ALA A 395 0.89 -9.76 -5.72
N THR A 396 -0.27 -9.74 -6.37
CA THR A 396 -0.75 -8.58 -7.13
C THR A 396 -1.95 -7.97 -6.42
N VAL A 397 -1.84 -6.70 -6.02
CA VAL A 397 -2.88 -6.01 -5.24
C VAL A 397 -3.33 -4.73 -5.94
N LYS A 398 -4.65 -4.59 -6.09
CA LYS A 398 -5.30 -3.34 -6.50
C LYS A 398 -6.24 -2.88 -5.38
N ALA A 399 -5.87 -1.80 -4.72
CA ALA A 399 -6.65 -1.23 -3.62
C ALA A 399 -7.20 0.15 -4.01
N THR A 400 -8.49 0.37 -3.79
CA THR A 400 -9.15 1.66 -4.11
C THR A 400 -10.07 2.07 -2.98
N ALA A 401 -9.82 3.23 -2.37
CA ALA A 401 -10.68 3.82 -1.34
C ALA A 401 -11.35 5.11 -1.84
N ASP A 402 -12.59 5.32 -1.44
CA ASP A 402 -13.43 6.38 -2.01
C ASP A 402 -13.25 7.73 -1.32
N ILE A 403 -13.39 7.83 0.01
CA ILE A 403 -13.32 9.11 0.72
C ILE A 403 -12.09 9.21 1.63
N THR A 404 -12.27 9.07 2.94
CA THR A 404 -11.22 9.42 3.92
C THR A 404 -10.26 8.29 4.25
N GLY A 405 -10.65 7.04 4.02
CA GLY A 405 -9.82 5.88 4.27
C GLY A 405 -8.63 5.77 3.31
N ALA A 406 -7.58 5.09 3.74
CA ALA A 406 -6.47 4.74 2.86
C ALA A 406 -6.86 3.65 1.86
N ALA A 407 -6.19 3.60 0.70
CA ALA A 407 -6.33 2.38 -0.08
C ALA A 407 -5.70 1.18 0.67
N ILE A 408 -4.54 1.37 1.33
CA ILE A 408 -3.94 0.35 2.20
C ILE A 408 -3.49 1.03 3.50
N GLY A 409 -4.08 0.64 4.64
CA GLY A 409 -3.72 1.20 5.93
C GLY A 409 -4.90 1.41 6.86
N ARG A 410 -4.99 2.58 7.51
CA ARG A 410 -6.11 2.91 8.42
C ARG A 410 -7.32 3.44 7.66
N GLY A 411 -8.49 3.22 8.23
CA GLY A 411 -9.71 3.93 7.81
C GLY A 411 -9.65 5.41 8.15
N GLY A 412 -10.58 6.18 7.62
CA GLY A 412 -10.70 7.59 7.95
C GLY A 412 -10.82 7.80 9.46
N TYR A 413 -10.04 8.73 9.98
CA TYR A 413 -9.95 9.06 11.42
C TYR A 413 -9.36 7.96 12.30
N GLY A 414 -8.86 6.85 11.75
CA GLY A 414 -8.14 5.81 12.49
C GLY A 414 -6.81 6.30 13.07
N GLN A 415 -6.33 5.65 14.14
CA GLN A 415 -5.14 6.13 14.85
C GLN A 415 -3.83 5.60 14.25
N LYS A 416 -3.76 4.33 13.89
CA LYS A 416 -2.52 3.66 13.51
C LYS A 416 -2.60 3.01 12.14
N ALA A 417 -1.50 3.09 11.40
CA ALA A 417 -1.27 2.28 10.21
C ALA A 417 0.12 1.65 10.26
N SER A 418 0.23 0.37 9.93
CA SER A 418 1.49 -0.32 9.79
C SER A 418 1.42 -1.23 8.56
N VAL A 419 2.23 -0.94 7.55
CA VAL A 419 2.17 -1.59 6.23
C VAL A 419 3.57 -2.00 5.80
N THR A 420 3.74 -3.27 5.42
CA THR A 420 4.96 -3.79 4.82
C THR A 420 4.66 -4.38 3.45
N ILE A 421 5.36 -3.94 2.42
CA ILE A 421 5.19 -4.41 1.04
C ILE A 421 6.54 -4.91 0.52
N GLY A 422 6.54 -6.13 -0.02
CA GLY A 422 7.71 -6.80 -0.54
C GLY A 422 8.19 -7.92 0.37
N SER A 423 9.49 -8.09 0.53
CA SER A 423 10.05 -9.20 1.30
C SER A 423 9.79 -9.08 2.80
N LYS A 424 9.59 -10.21 3.46
CA LYS A 424 9.64 -10.30 4.93
C LYS A 424 11.06 -10.06 5.45
N ASP A 425 12.05 -10.44 4.65
CA ASP A 425 13.46 -10.21 4.90
C ASP A 425 14.03 -9.26 3.83
N LYS A 426 14.70 -8.18 4.28
CA LYS A 426 15.30 -7.18 3.39
C LYS A 426 16.34 -7.75 2.40
N THR A 427 16.85 -8.93 2.64
CA THR A 427 17.86 -9.61 1.83
C THR A 427 17.29 -10.47 0.70
N GLN A 428 15.99 -10.71 0.66
CA GLN A 428 15.35 -11.49 -0.40
C GLN A 428 14.96 -10.58 -1.58
N GLU A 429 15.60 -10.78 -2.71
CA GLU A 429 15.43 -9.94 -3.91
C GLU A 429 14.46 -10.54 -4.95
N ASN A 430 14.15 -11.83 -4.83
CA ASN A 430 13.39 -12.58 -5.85
C ASN A 430 11.86 -12.40 -5.75
N GLU A 431 11.39 -11.48 -4.94
CA GLU A 431 9.97 -11.21 -4.81
C GLU A 431 9.49 -10.22 -5.86
N ASN A 432 8.36 -10.51 -6.46
CA ASN A 432 7.77 -9.69 -7.52
C ASN A 432 6.36 -9.23 -7.11
N VAL A 433 6.28 -8.48 -6.05
CA VAL A 433 5.02 -7.88 -5.55
C VAL A 433 4.64 -6.70 -6.42
N HIS A 434 3.38 -6.66 -6.88
CA HIS A 434 2.84 -5.54 -7.63
C HIS A 434 1.66 -4.89 -6.90
N VAL A 435 1.76 -3.60 -6.60
CA VAL A 435 0.71 -2.86 -5.89
C VAL A 435 0.28 -1.63 -6.68
N THR A 436 -1.03 -1.50 -6.86
CA THR A 436 -1.69 -0.26 -7.28
C THR A 436 -2.62 0.20 -6.16
N ALA A 437 -2.35 1.36 -5.59
CA ALA A 437 -3.13 1.94 -4.50
C ALA A 437 -3.68 3.31 -4.90
N LYS A 438 -5.00 3.48 -4.86
CA LYS A 438 -5.68 4.71 -5.22
C LYS A 438 -6.67 5.13 -4.14
N ALA A 439 -6.63 6.38 -3.71
CA ALA A 439 -7.53 6.90 -2.71
C ALA A 439 -7.80 8.39 -2.93
N TYR A 440 -8.83 8.91 -2.29
CA TYR A 440 -9.08 10.34 -2.30
C TYR A 440 -8.08 11.08 -1.39
N TYR A 441 -7.80 10.55 -0.19
CA TYR A 441 -6.86 11.17 0.76
C TYR A 441 -5.47 10.55 0.74
N SER A 442 -5.29 9.27 1.00
CA SER A 442 -3.98 8.63 1.06
C SER A 442 -3.99 7.26 0.42
N ALA A 443 -3.04 6.97 -0.46
CA ALA A 443 -2.99 5.67 -1.10
C ALA A 443 -2.47 4.59 -0.14
N ILE A 444 -1.35 4.83 0.55
CA ILE A 444 -0.76 3.88 1.51
C ILE A 444 -0.48 4.64 2.81
N GLY A 445 -1.12 4.21 3.91
CA GLY A 445 -0.99 4.83 5.23
C GLY A 445 -2.30 5.36 5.77
N GLY A 446 -2.68 6.60 5.44
CA GLY A 446 -4.01 7.13 5.73
C GLY A 446 -4.05 8.43 6.53
N MET A 447 -5.26 8.98 6.66
CA MET A 447 -5.54 10.17 7.43
C MET A 447 -5.92 9.79 8.87
N ALA A 448 -5.20 10.31 9.87
CA ALA A 448 -5.60 10.17 11.27
C ALA A 448 -6.65 11.23 11.65
N GLY A 449 -7.49 10.88 12.61
CA GLY A 449 -8.34 11.87 13.27
C GLY A 449 -7.53 12.87 14.10
N PHE A 450 -8.09 14.05 14.31
CA PHE A 450 -7.45 15.08 15.14
C PHE A 450 -7.66 14.87 16.65
N ILE A 451 -8.24 13.74 17.06
CA ILE A 451 -8.52 13.42 18.46
C ILE A 451 -7.31 12.72 19.08
N GLY A 452 -6.86 13.16 20.25
CA GLY A 452 -5.74 12.59 20.99
C GLY A 452 -4.38 13.21 20.63
N ASN A 453 -3.31 12.72 21.24
CA ASN A 453 -1.96 13.22 21.02
C ASN A 453 -1.42 12.78 19.66
N ALA A 454 -0.62 13.63 19.01
CA ALA A 454 0.04 13.30 17.76
C ALA A 454 0.92 12.04 17.85
N ALA A 455 1.57 11.82 19.00
CA ALA A 455 2.41 10.65 19.24
C ALA A 455 1.65 9.30 19.24
N ASP A 456 0.34 9.32 19.49
CA ASP A 456 -0.50 8.13 19.47
C ASP A 456 -0.96 7.78 18.05
N ARG A 457 -0.82 8.72 17.13
CA ARG A 457 -1.19 8.61 15.73
C ARG A 457 0.04 8.26 14.90
N THR A 458 0.25 6.98 14.61
CA THR A 458 1.43 6.52 13.90
C THR A 458 1.11 5.94 12.53
N THR A 459 2.00 6.16 11.59
CA THR A 459 2.00 5.56 10.26
C THR A 459 3.39 5.04 9.96
N ASP A 460 3.54 3.73 9.92
CA ASP A 460 4.80 3.04 9.65
C ASP A 460 4.68 2.27 8.34
N ILE A 461 5.45 2.65 7.34
CA ILE A 461 5.40 2.04 6.01
C ILE A 461 6.81 1.58 5.63
N VAL A 462 6.92 0.31 5.23
CA VAL A 462 8.14 -0.28 4.69
C VAL A 462 7.84 -0.87 3.32
N ILE A 463 8.55 -0.42 2.29
CA ILE A 463 8.51 -0.97 0.94
C ILE A 463 9.91 -1.46 0.63
N GLN A 464 10.06 -2.77 0.40
CA GLN A 464 11.40 -3.39 0.34
C GLN A 464 11.47 -4.61 -0.58
N GLY A 465 12.67 -5.21 -0.68
CA GLY A 465 12.92 -6.35 -1.57
C GLY A 465 12.73 -5.95 -3.04
N GLY A 466 12.10 -6.79 -3.83
CA GLY A 466 11.75 -6.54 -5.24
C GLY A 466 10.35 -5.95 -5.46
N ALA A 467 9.74 -5.33 -4.44
CA ALA A 467 8.38 -4.79 -4.54
C ALA A 467 8.27 -3.68 -5.59
N THR A 468 7.22 -3.70 -6.37
CA THR A 468 6.87 -2.65 -7.34
C THR A 468 5.56 -1.99 -6.97
N ILE A 469 5.60 -0.70 -6.67
CA ILE A 469 4.41 0.14 -6.59
C ILE A 469 4.16 0.72 -7.99
N GLU A 470 3.19 0.18 -8.71
CA GLU A 470 2.82 0.63 -10.04
C GLU A 470 2.30 2.07 -10.02
N GLU A 471 1.42 2.35 -9.08
CA GLU A 471 0.89 3.67 -8.82
C GLU A 471 0.41 3.79 -7.37
N ALA A 472 0.86 4.83 -6.68
CA ALA A 472 0.27 5.30 -5.44
C ALA A 472 -0.25 6.72 -5.68
N SER A 473 -1.56 6.87 -5.81
CA SER A 473 -2.18 8.15 -6.17
C SER A 473 -3.30 8.54 -5.22
N CYS A 474 -3.32 9.84 -4.92
CA CYS A 474 -4.39 10.46 -4.12
C CYS A 474 -4.65 11.88 -4.61
N THR A 475 -5.80 12.44 -4.23
CA THR A 475 -6.15 13.83 -4.56
C THR A 475 -5.59 14.80 -3.51
N TYR A 476 -5.60 14.39 -2.25
CA TYR A 476 -5.03 15.12 -1.13
C TYR A 476 -3.78 14.40 -0.64
N VAL A 477 -3.06 14.86 0.26
CA VAL A 477 -1.75 14.38 0.69
C VAL A 477 -1.80 13.45 1.90
N PRO A 478 -0.80 12.58 2.10
CA PRO A 478 0.25 12.08 1.20
C PRO A 478 -0.19 10.86 0.38
N ALA A 479 0.49 10.55 -0.72
CA ALA A 479 0.24 9.30 -1.45
C ALA A 479 0.78 8.08 -0.69
N ILE A 480 2.00 8.20 -0.14
CA ILE A 480 2.61 7.17 0.72
C ILE A 480 3.01 7.85 2.02
N GLY A 481 2.35 7.50 3.14
CA GLY A 481 2.58 8.09 4.44
C GLY A 481 1.29 8.46 5.18
N GLY A 482 1.42 9.23 6.27
CA GLY A 482 0.33 9.60 7.15
C GLY A 482 0.00 11.09 7.14
N SER A 483 -1.27 11.43 7.36
CA SER A 483 -1.68 12.78 7.72
C SER A 483 -1.96 12.84 9.22
N SER A 484 -1.40 13.83 9.88
CA SER A 484 -1.42 14.04 11.33
C SER A 484 -0.75 12.93 12.14
N GLY A 485 0.14 13.30 13.04
CA GLY A 485 0.91 12.41 13.89
C GLY A 485 2.30 12.07 13.35
N VAL A 486 2.82 10.91 13.72
CA VAL A 486 4.15 10.45 13.32
C VAL A 486 4.04 9.59 12.05
N SER A 487 4.75 9.97 10.99
CA SER A 487 4.81 9.23 9.74
C SER A 487 6.24 8.78 9.44
N ASN A 488 6.47 7.48 9.40
CA ASN A 488 7.75 6.86 9.07
C ASN A 488 7.60 6.08 7.76
N VAL A 489 8.38 6.43 6.75
CA VAL A 489 8.39 5.75 5.46
C VAL A 489 9.81 5.30 5.13
N VAL A 490 10.00 4.01 4.90
CA VAL A 490 11.26 3.42 4.48
C VAL A 490 11.06 2.70 3.15
N ILE A 491 11.84 3.07 2.14
CA ILE A 491 11.86 2.43 0.84
C ILE A 491 13.29 1.95 0.60
N ARG A 492 13.47 0.63 0.46
CA ARG A 492 14.81 0.04 0.45
C ARG A 492 14.90 -1.26 -0.36
N GLY A 493 16.11 -1.84 -0.41
CA GLY A 493 16.41 -3.00 -1.24
C GLY A 493 16.33 -2.64 -2.71
N HIS A 494 15.66 -3.43 -3.52
CA HIS A 494 15.40 -3.18 -4.95
C HIS A 494 13.96 -2.71 -5.23
N ALA A 495 13.31 -2.12 -4.23
CA ALA A 495 11.95 -1.63 -4.37
C ALA A 495 11.82 -0.55 -5.46
N VAL A 496 10.78 -0.64 -6.27
CA VAL A 496 10.50 0.29 -7.36
C VAL A 496 9.20 1.03 -7.12
N ILE A 497 9.24 2.35 -7.11
CA ILE A 497 8.06 3.22 -7.13
C ILE A 497 7.95 3.83 -8.53
N LYS A 498 7.06 3.34 -9.38
CA LYS A 498 6.90 3.86 -10.74
C LYS A 498 6.24 5.23 -10.74
N LYS A 499 5.20 5.39 -9.93
CA LYS A 499 4.49 6.66 -9.83
C LYS A 499 3.92 6.85 -8.42
N ALA A 500 4.23 7.98 -7.80
CA ALA A 500 3.62 8.40 -6.55
C ALA A 500 3.42 9.93 -6.49
N GLY A 501 2.47 10.37 -5.66
CA GLY A 501 2.37 11.75 -5.21
C GLY A 501 3.45 12.09 -4.19
N LEU A 502 3.07 12.75 -3.08
CA LEU A 502 3.96 12.99 -1.95
C LEU A 502 4.28 11.68 -1.22
N ILE A 503 5.56 11.41 -1.01
CA ILE A 503 6.06 10.36 -0.10
C ILE A 503 6.51 11.04 1.19
N GLY A 504 5.86 10.71 2.33
CA GLY A 504 6.21 11.28 3.62
C GLY A 504 4.99 11.55 4.49
N GLY A 505 4.65 12.81 4.75
CA GLY A 505 3.53 13.10 5.63
C GLY A 505 2.99 14.53 5.55
N ARG A 506 1.80 14.70 6.08
CA ARG A 506 1.19 16.01 6.27
C ARG A 506 0.70 16.14 7.70
N GLY A 507 1.01 17.26 8.33
CA GLY A 507 0.55 17.59 9.68
C GLY A 507 -0.44 18.71 9.71
N SER A 508 -0.71 19.15 10.92
CA SER A 508 -1.58 20.28 11.26
C SER A 508 -0.84 21.38 12.04
N TYR A 509 0.50 21.40 11.96
CA TYR A 509 1.36 22.33 12.72
C TYR A 509 0.98 23.79 12.58
N LYS A 510 0.43 24.18 11.43
CA LYS A 510 -0.13 25.52 11.18
C LYS A 510 -1.22 25.92 12.18
N PHE A 511 -1.96 24.94 12.70
CA PHE A 511 -3.08 25.15 13.63
C PHE A 511 -2.68 25.03 15.10
N GLY A 512 -1.35 24.90 15.38
CA GLY A 512 -0.81 24.82 16.73
C GLY A 512 -0.74 23.42 17.31
N ASP A 513 -1.10 22.40 16.54
CA ASP A 513 -0.87 21.01 16.93
C ASP A 513 0.63 20.71 16.91
N GLN A 514 1.13 20.20 18.03
CA GLN A 514 2.52 19.81 18.17
C GLN A 514 2.66 18.29 18.10
N GLY A 515 3.84 17.82 17.67
CA GLY A 515 4.17 16.40 17.64
C GLY A 515 3.99 15.74 16.28
N ASP A 516 3.51 16.44 15.25
CA ASP A 516 3.47 15.91 13.88
C ASP A 516 4.89 15.80 13.32
N LYS A 517 5.34 14.57 13.04
CA LYS A 517 6.69 14.28 12.57
C LYS A 517 6.70 13.39 11.35
N VAL A 518 7.62 13.68 10.45
CA VAL A 518 7.83 12.91 9.21
C VAL A 518 9.26 12.45 9.12
N THR A 519 9.45 11.16 8.90
CA THR A 519 10.76 10.58 8.58
C THR A 519 10.64 9.77 7.31
N VAL A 520 11.43 10.10 6.30
CA VAL A 520 11.52 9.34 5.05
C VAL A 520 12.94 8.89 4.81
N SER A 521 13.14 7.60 4.59
CA SER A 521 14.42 7.03 4.16
C SER A 521 14.27 6.29 2.85
N ILE A 522 15.04 6.70 1.85
CA ILE A 522 15.18 6.01 0.56
C ILE A 522 16.60 5.49 0.51
N GLU A 523 16.78 4.19 0.50
CA GLU A 523 18.11 3.59 0.74
C GLU A 523 18.39 2.34 -0.12
N ASP A 524 19.58 1.79 0.02
CA ASP A 524 20.09 0.63 -0.72
C ASP A 524 20.06 0.88 -2.25
N HIS A 525 19.31 0.11 -3.02
CA HIS A 525 19.13 0.22 -4.47
C HIS A 525 17.70 0.62 -4.85
N ALA A 526 16.96 1.22 -3.92
CA ALA A 526 15.59 1.66 -4.15
C ALA A 526 15.50 2.62 -5.35
N ARG A 527 14.48 2.44 -6.18
CA ARG A 527 14.28 3.21 -7.41
C ARG A 527 12.92 3.91 -7.43
N LEU A 528 12.92 5.21 -7.44
CA LEU A 528 11.73 6.04 -7.60
C LEU A 528 11.75 6.65 -9.01
N GLU A 529 10.76 6.34 -9.86
CA GLU A 529 10.78 6.80 -11.25
C GLU A 529 10.12 8.17 -11.43
N ASN A 530 8.91 8.33 -10.90
CA ASN A 530 8.18 9.59 -11.01
C ASN A 530 7.41 9.89 -9.71
N VAL A 531 7.92 10.80 -8.92
CA VAL A 531 7.38 11.17 -7.62
C VAL A 531 7.18 12.69 -7.57
N SER A 532 6.03 13.14 -7.07
CA SER A 532 5.77 14.58 -6.97
C SER A 532 6.66 15.25 -5.95
N ALA A 533 6.79 14.69 -4.75
CA ALA A 533 7.65 15.19 -3.69
C ALA A 533 8.04 14.09 -2.69
N ILE A 534 9.12 14.32 -1.94
CA ILE A 534 9.57 13.47 -0.83
C ILE A 534 9.78 14.38 0.37
N GLY A 535 8.99 14.22 1.46
CA GLY A 535 9.16 15.03 2.65
C GLY A 535 7.89 15.31 3.43
N GLY A 536 7.79 16.52 3.99
CA GLY A 536 6.73 16.92 4.89
C GLY A 536 5.99 18.18 4.47
N GLN A 537 4.75 18.26 4.94
CA GLN A 537 3.88 19.42 4.76
C GLN A 537 3.20 19.76 6.08
N SER A 538 3.28 20.99 6.55
CA SER A 538 2.66 21.48 7.80
C SER A 538 3.00 20.64 9.03
N VAL A 539 4.27 20.28 9.24
CA VAL A 539 4.72 19.39 10.33
C VAL A 539 5.69 20.11 11.28
N GLU A 540 5.76 19.65 12.52
CA GLU A 540 6.74 20.14 13.48
C GLU A 540 8.17 19.74 13.07
N GLU A 541 8.34 18.51 12.56
CA GLU A 541 9.65 18.01 12.15
C GLU A 541 9.55 17.17 10.88
N ALA A 542 10.40 17.44 9.90
CA ALA A 542 10.55 16.65 8.68
C ALA A 542 12.01 16.23 8.47
N ASN A 543 12.27 14.93 8.44
CA ASN A 543 13.57 14.34 8.19
C ASN A 543 13.52 13.50 6.92
N VAL A 544 14.25 13.88 5.89
CA VAL A 544 14.34 13.17 4.62
C VAL A 544 15.78 12.74 4.37
N THR A 545 15.97 11.47 4.08
CA THR A 545 17.28 10.92 3.71
C THR A 545 17.16 10.09 2.43
N VAL A 546 17.98 10.43 1.44
CA VAL A 546 18.19 9.62 0.23
C VAL A 546 19.64 9.20 0.23
N LYS A 547 19.92 7.91 0.29
CA LYS A 547 21.30 7.45 0.52
C LYS A 547 21.64 6.15 -0.21
N ASP A 548 22.86 5.70 -0.03
CA ASP A 548 23.44 4.49 -0.61
C ASP A 548 23.43 4.55 -2.15
N ASN A 549 22.84 3.60 -2.84
CA ASN A 549 22.70 3.60 -4.31
C ASN A 549 21.27 3.97 -4.76
N ALA A 550 20.52 4.65 -3.92
CA ALA A 550 19.14 5.03 -4.23
C ALA A 550 19.06 5.92 -5.48
N TYR A 551 18.10 5.63 -6.34
CA TYR A 551 17.88 6.37 -7.59
C TYR A 551 16.51 7.05 -7.59
N VAL A 552 16.48 8.35 -7.82
CA VAL A 552 15.26 9.13 -7.98
C VAL A 552 15.23 9.70 -9.40
N GLY A 553 14.37 9.15 -10.26
CA GLY A 553 14.29 9.51 -11.68
C GLY A 553 13.74 10.91 -11.88
N SER A 554 12.55 11.20 -11.37
CA SER A 554 11.94 12.53 -11.44
C SER A 554 11.28 12.89 -10.12
N VAL A 555 11.60 14.08 -9.59
CA VAL A 555 11.00 14.59 -8.36
C VAL A 555 10.81 16.11 -8.41
N GLY A 556 9.69 16.57 -7.85
CA GLY A 556 9.40 18.00 -7.72
C GLY A 556 10.19 18.63 -6.58
N ALA A 557 10.08 18.06 -5.38
CA ALA A 557 10.74 18.58 -4.18
C ALA A 557 11.26 17.45 -3.28
N ILE A 558 12.33 17.75 -2.52
CA ILE A 558 12.85 16.90 -1.45
C ILE A 558 12.97 17.76 -0.20
N GLY A 559 12.15 17.47 0.82
CA GLY A 559 12.09 18.21 2.08
C GLY A 559 10.75 18.88 2.29
N ASP A 560 10.62 20.11 1.88
CA ASP A 560 9.42 20.94 2.08
C ASP A 560 8.48 20.91 0.86
N ASP A 561 7.28 20.41 1.04
CA ASP A 561 6.20 20.43 0.04
C ASP A 561 5.02 21.33 0.48
N ASN A 562 5.27 22.34 1.29
CA ASN A 562 4.24 23.22 1.82
C ASN A 562 3.49 23.99 0.74
N TYR A 563 2.21 24.18 0.97
CA TYR A 563 1.44 25.25 0.31
C TYR A 563 1.75 26.63 0.92
N PRO A 564 1.52 27.72 0.18
CA PRO A 564 1.68 29.06 0.75
C PRO A 564 0.89 29.23 2.05
N GLY A 565 1.60 29.62 3.09
CA GLY A 565 1.03 29.82 4.45
C GLY A 565 1.10 28.59 5.35
N ASP A 566 1.54 27.44 4.88
CA ASP A 566 1.87 26.29 5.72
C ASP A 566 3.24 26.49 6.40
N LYS A 567 3.53 25.73 7.46
CA LYS A 567 4.71 25.91 8.28
C LYS A 567 5.35 24.55 8.61
N ILE A 568 6.69 24.50 8.57
CA ILE A 568 7.49 23.40 9.14
C ILE A 568 8.34 24.00 10.28
N GLY A 569 8.38 23.35 11.43
CA GLY A 569 9.24 23.73 12.54
C GLY A 569 10.71 23.44 12.22
N LYS A 570 11.04 22.16 12.00
CA LYS A 570 12.38 21.73 11.68
C LYS A 570 12.43 20.85 10.44
N LEU A 571 13.34 21.15 9.52
CA LEU A 571 13.53 20.41 8.28
C LEU A 571 14.98 19.94 8.15
N THR A 572 15.19 18.65 7.93
CA THR A 572 16.49 18.10 7.58
C THR A 572 16.36 17.29 6.30
N ALA A 573 17.13 17.64 5.26
CA ALA A 573 17.20 16.88 4.01
C ALA A 573 18.65 16.45 3.74
N LYS A 574 18.85 15.13 3.58
CA LYS A 574 20.18 14.53 3.37
C LYS A 574 20.19 13.70 2.09
N ILE A 575 21.16 13.98 1.23
CA ILE A 575 21.44 13.21 0.01
C ILE A 575 22.85 12.67 0.15
N LEU A 576 23.00 11.37 0.30
CA LEU A 576 24.25 10.76 0.78
C LEU A 576 24.71 9.59 -0.11
N GLY A 577 26.00 9.24 -0.01
CA GLY A 577 26.57 8.04 -0.61
C GLY A 577 26.62 8.09 -2.14
N ASN A 578 26.03 7.13 -2.83
CA ASN A 578 25.92 7.09 -4.29
C ASN A 578 24.54 7.52 -4.81
N ALA A 579 23.76 8.22 -3.99
CA ALA A 579 22.41 8.61 -4.36
C ALA A 579 22.38 9.45 -5.64
N THR A 580 21.44 9.15 -6.52
CA THR A 580 21.26 9.88 -7.78
C THR A 580 19.86 10.47 -7.85
N ILE A 581 19.78 11.80 -8.05
CA ILE A 581 18.57 12.54 -8.40
C ILE A 581 18.69 12.94 -9.87
N GLU A 582 18.03 12.21 -10.76
CA GLU A 582 18.21 12.39 -12.22
C GLU A 582 17.49 13.62 -12.76
N LYS A 583 16.34 13.96 -12.17
CA LYS A 583 15.53 15.08 -12.63
C LYS A 583 14.85 15.77 -11.44
N LEU A 584 15.50 16.77 -10.89
CA LEU A 584 14.90 17.68 -9.90
C LEU A 584 14.20 18.82 -10.63
N SER A 585 12.90 19.01 -10.43
CA SER A 585 12.15 20.10 -11.08
C SER A 585 11.78 21.25 -10.13
N GLY A 586 12.09 21.16 -8.87
CA GLY A 586 11.85 22.18 -7.84
C GLY A 586 13.07 22.38 -6.94
N TRP A 587 13.03 21.92 -5.70
CA TRP A 587 14.04 22.23 -4.67
C TRP A 587 14.40 21.05 -3.77
N ILE A 588 15.56 21.16 -3.12
CA ILE A 588 15.97 20.34 -1.97
C ILE A 588 16.02 21.28 -0.76
N GLY A 589 15.39 20.87 0.34
CA GLY A 589 15.29 21.65 1.55
C GLY A 589 14.02 22.51 1.57
N LYS A 590 14.17 23.79 1.92
CA LYS A 590 13.08 24.74 2.08
C LYS A 590 12.56 25.25 0.74
N ARG A 591 11.26 25.22 0.54
CA ARG A 591 10.62 25.87 -0.61
C ARG A 591 10.88 27.38 -0.58
N PRO A 592 11.18 28.00 -1.71
CA PRO A 592 11.22 29.46 -1.77
C PRO A 592 9.91 30.08 -1.28
N ASN A 593 10.00 31.04 -0.35
CA ASN A 593 8.87 31.75 0.28
C ASN A 593 8.00 30.90 1.21
N SER A 594 8.43 29.71 1.62
CA SER A 594 7.74 28.96 2.69
C SER A 594 8.24 29.38 4.07
N THR A 595 7.46 29.05 5.09
CA THR A 595 7.84 29.26 6.49
C THR A 595 8.42 27.97 7.05
N VAL A 596 9.76 27.94 7.25
CA VAL A 596 10.46 26.86 7.95
C VAL A 596 11.32 27.53 9.00
N ASP A 597 11.14 27.17 10.29
CA ASP A 597 11.87 27.82 11.39
C ASP A 597 13.35 27.44 11.38
N GLU A 598 13.66 26.16 11.29
CA GLU A 598 15.01 25.63 11.20
C GLU A 598 15.12 24.68 10.01
N SER A 599 16.15 24.84 9.20
CA SER A 599 16.38 23.92 8.08
C SER A 599 17.83 23.63 7.84
N GLU A 600 18.14 22.38 7.51
CA GLU A 600 19.45 21.91 7.11
C GLU A 600 19.38 21.05 5.87
N VAL A 601 20.28 21.27 4.93
CA VAL A 601 20.50 20.40 3.78
C VAL A 601 21.94 19.93 3.78
N ILE A 602 22.13 18.61 3.69
CA ILE A 602 23.44 17.97 3.58
C ILE A 602 23.49 17.16 2.29
N VAL A 603 24.46 17.44 1.44
CA VAL A 603 24.77 16.66 0.24
C VAL A 603 26.19 16.15 0.38
N ASP A 604 26.37 14.82 0.47
CA ASP A 604 27.68 14.24 0.81
C ASP A 604 27.84 12.84 0.17
N GLY A 605 28.77 12.71 -0.77
CA GLY A 605 29.13 11.42 -1.36
C GLY A 605 29.99 10.54 -0.43
N GLY A 606 30.57 11.14 0.64
CA GLY A 606 31.49 10.43 1.52
C GLY A 606 32.83 10.10 0.82
N GLU A 607 33.58 9.16 1.39
CA GLU A 607 34.88 8.78 0.85
C GLU A 607 34.80 7.87 -0.40
N ASN A 608 33.76 7.03 -0.47
CA ASN A 608 33.65 5.97 -1.48
C ASN A 608 32.42 6.10 -2.37
N GLY A 609 31.60 7.13 -2.20
CA GLY A 609 30.39 7.35 -2.98
C GLY A 609 30.51 8.56 -3.89
N LYS A 610 29.47 8.78 -4.70
CA LYS A 610 29.32 9.98 -5.52
C LYS A 610 27.85 10.37 -5.63
N VAL A 611 27.43 11.36 -4.88
CA VAL A 611 26.09 11.94 -5.05
C VAL A 611 26.00 12.66 -6.38
N THR A 612 24.93 12.42 -7.13
CA THR A 612 24.64 13.15 -8.36
C THR A 612 23.24 13.78 -8.28
N VAL A 613 23.14 15.09 -8.50
CA VAL A 613 21.85 15.80 -8.59
C VAL A 613 21.81 16.60 -9.89
N LYS A 614 20.78 16.34 -10.70
CA LYS A 614 20.53 17.08 -11.95
C LYS A 614 19.24 17.87 -11.84
N ALA A 615 19.30 19.18 -11.99
CA ALA A 615 18.13 20.05 -12.06
C ALA A 615 17.65 20.20 -13.49
N SER A 616 16.35 20.04 -13.72
CA SER A 616 15.75 20.04 -15.07
C SER A 616 14.91 21.26 -15.39
N ALA A 617 14.46 22.01 -14.40
CA ALA A 617 13.60 23.18 -14.60
C ALA A 617 14.43 24.47 -14.62
N LEU A 618 13.98 25.41 -15.41
CA LEU A 618 14.34 26.81 -15.27
C LEU A 618 13.57 27.34 -14.05
N SER A 619 14.28 27.73 -13.01
CA SER A 619 13.70 28.38 -11.84
C SER A 619 14.46 29.66 -11.56
N ASP A 620 13.74 30.74 -11.32
CA ASP A 620 14.30 32.00 -10.84
C ASP A 620 14.68 31.93 -9.36
N LYS A 621 14.65 30.74 -8.77
CA LYS A 621 14.81 30.53 -7.32
C LYS A 621 15.78 29.40 -7.05
N ALA A 622 16.36 29.41 -5.86
CA ALA A 622 17.34 28.43 -5.43
C ALA A 622 16.82 26.99 -5.49
N TYR A 623 17.60 26.09 -6.10
CA TYR A 623 17.34 24.65 -6.10
C TYR A 623 17.67 23.97 -4.78
N ILE A 624 18.64 24.49 -4.03
CA ILE A 624 18.99 24.04 -2.69
C ILE A 624 18.85 25.24 -1.76
N ASN A 625 17.99 25.12 -0.77
CA ASN A 625 17.66 26.22 0.13
C ASN A 625 17.42 25.74 1.55
N ALA A 626 18.17 26.26 2.50
CA ALA A 626 18.03 25.98 3.92
C ALA A 626 18.66 27.07 4.78
N ASN A 627 18.47 27.06 6.11
CA ASN A 627 19.25 27.89 7.02
C ASN A 627 20.73 27.46 6.98
N THR A 628 20.99 26.17 6.94
CA THR A 628 22.32 25.61 6.79
C THR A 628 22.39 24.70 5.58
N VAL A 629 23.33 24.96 4.67
CA VAL A 629 23.59 24.11 3.50
C VAL A 629 25.04 23.63 3.55
N GLN A 630 25.24 22.33 3.48
CA GLN A 630 26.53 21.66 3.44
C GLN A 630 26.63 20.80 2.19
N ILE A 631 27.53 21.19 1.27
CA ILE A 631 27.90 20.39 0.10
C ILE A 631 29.30 19.87 0.38
N LYS A 632 29.39 18.58 0.68
CA LYS A 632 30.63 17.94 1.12
C LYS A 632 31.36 17.25 -0.05
N ASN A 633 32.06 16.19 0.25
CA ASN A 633 32.94 15.51 -0.69
C ASN A 633 32.18 14.66 -1.71
N ASN A 634 32.79 14.46 -2.89
CA ASN A 634 32.27 13.59 -3.93
C ASN A 634 30.81 13.90 -4.33
N VAL A 635 30.51 15.16 -4.56
CA VAL A 635 29.19 15.66 -4.98
C VAL A 635 29.28 16.23 -6.40
N LEU A 636 28.38 15.81 -7.26
CA LEU A 636 28.16 16.35 -8.59
C LEU A 636 26.78 16.99 -8.69
N LEU A 637 26.72 18.32 -8.68
CA LEU A 637 25.51 19.07 -8.96
C LEU A 637 25.52 19.57 -10.40
N LYS A 638 24.49 19.24 -11.20
CA LYS A 638 24.26 19.78 -12.54
C LYS A 638 22.99 20.63 -12.51
N LEU A 639 23.15 21.93 -12.45
CA LEU A 639 22.07 22.89 -12.33
C LEU A 639 21.81 23.55 -13.69
N LYS A 640 20.54 23.69 -14.09
CA LYS A 640 20.17 24.46 -15.26
C LYS A 640 20.12 25.96 -14.96
N GLN A 641 20.34 26.76 -15.97
CA GLN A 641 20.35 28.21 -15.87
C GLN A 641 19.03 28.84 -15.47
N SER A 642 19.09 29.90 -14.68
CA SER A 642 18.12 30.99 -14.63
C SER A 642 18.36 31.98 -15.78
N THR A 643 17.32 32.48 -16.40
CA THR A 643 17.41 33.44 -17.52
C THR A 643 17.77 34.87 -17.08
N SER A 644 17.86 35.15 -15.79
CA SER A 644 17.90 36.52 -15.23
C SER A 644 19.18 36.91 -14.50
N ALA A 645 20.15 36.01 -14.24
CA ALA A 645 21.33 36.31 -13.41
C ALA A 645 22.67 35.97 -14.05
N ASP A 646 23.63 36.81 -13.82
CA ASP A 646 25.03 36.61 -14.21
C ASP A 646 25.73 35.56 -13.33
N GLU A 647 25.19 35.24 -12.16
CA GLU A 647 25.72 34.31 -11.17
C GLU A 647 24.71 33.21 -10.79
N PRO A 648 25.18 32.03 -10.39
CA PRO A 648 24.32 30.91 -10.11
C PRO A 648 23.69 31.02 -8.73
N TYR A 649 22.65 31.80 -8.58
CA TYR A 649 21.89 31.89 -7.33
C TYR A 649 21.01 30.68 -7.07
N TYR A 650 21.53 29.48 -7.32
CA TYR A 650 20.78 28.24 -7.19
C TYR A 650 20.84 27.62 -5.81
N ILE A 651 21.71 28.12 -4.96
CA ILE A 651 21.93 27.65 -3.60
C ILE A 651 21.81 28.85 -2.65
N ALA A 652 20.92 28.75 -1.69
CA ALA A 652 20.70 29.76 -0.69
C ALA A 652 20.90 29.22 0.73
N ALA A 653 21.65 29.93 1.54
CA ALA A 653 21.83 29.63 2.95
C ALA A 653 21.29 30.78 3.80
N ASN A 654 20.49 30.47 4.82
CA ASN A 654 19.91 31.49 5.71
C ASN A 654 19.15 32.62 4.96
N GLY A 655 18.46 32.24 3.87
CA GLY A 655 17.70 33.21 3.05
C GLY A 655 18.55 34.08 2.14
N VAL A 656 19.86 33.88 2.10
CA VAL A 656 20.81 34.61 1.25
C VAL A 656 21.32 33.67 0.16
N GLU A 657 21.18 34.10 -1.08
CA GLU A 657 21.74 33.39 -2.22
C GLU A 657 23.27 33.35 -2.13
N MET A 658 23.86 32.18 -2.25
CA MET A 658 25.30 31.98 -2.17
C MET A 658 25.94 32.40 -3.49
N THR A 659 26.86 33.30 -3.39
CA THR A 659 27.69 33.72 -4.55
C THR A 659 28.64 32.59 -4.97
N ARG A 660 29.19 32.68 -6.18
CA ARG A 660 30.18 31.74 -6.65
C ARG A 660 31.36 31.64 -5.66
N ASP A 661 31.82 32.78 -5.14
CA ASP A 661 32.92 32.84 -4.18
C ASP A 661 32.56 32.20 -2.83
N ASP A 662 31.31 32.31 -2.39
CA ASP A 662 30.86 31.65 -1.19
C ASP A 662 30.84 30.12 -1.39
N LEU A 663 30.35 29.66 -2.53
CA LEU A 663 30.36 28.23 -2.87
C LEU A 663 31.79 27.70 -2.97
N MET A 664 32.69 28.41 -3.63
CA MET A 664 34.09 27.99 -3.73
C MET A 664 34.80 27.87 -2.37
N ARG A 665 34.37 28.63 -1.38
CA ARG A 665 34.94 28.59 -0.02
C ARG A 665 34.32 27.50 0.85
N THR A 666 33.12 27.05 0.55
CA THR A 666 32.30 26.24 1.48
C THR A 666 32.04 24.84 1.03
N ILE A 667 32.16 24.53 -0.28
CA ILE A 667 31.95 23.14 -0.78
C ILE A 667 33.18 22.27 -0.48
N GLY A 668 32.97 20.96 -0.41
CA GLY A 668 34.05 20.00 -0.19
C GLY A 668 35.07 19.95 -1.34
N ASP A 669 36.27 19.44 -1.05
CA ASP A 669 37.42 19.46 -1.98
C ASP A 669 37.13 18.74 -3.31
N ASP A 670 36.32 17.66 -3.30
CA ASP A 670 35.96 16.87 -4.47
C ASP A 670 34.51 17.14 -4.93
N ALA A 671 33.92 18.26 -4.49
CA ALA A 671 32.59 18.65 -4.95
C ALA A 671 32.68 19.47 -6.24
N GLU A 672 31.76 19.23 -7.16
CA GLU A 672 31.62 19.95 -8.42
C GLU A 672 30.20 20.47 -8.60
N ILE A 673 30.04 21.74 -8.87
CA ILE A 673 28.78 22.37 -9.25
C ILE A 673 28.89 22.86 -10.69
N TRP A 674 28.11 22.28 -11.57
CA TRP A 674 28.00 22.64 -12.96
C TRP A 674 26.73 23.42 -13.22
N TYR A 675 26.81 24.54 -13.91
CA TYR A 675 25.66 25.35 -14.29
C TYR A 675 25.85 25.99 -15.64
N THR A 676 24.79 26.44 -16.27
CA THR A 676 24.85 27.22 -17.50
C THR A 676 24.62 28.69 -17.14
N ASP A 677 25.47 29.58 -17.57
CA ASP A 677 25.31 31.02 -17.34
C ASP A 677 24.25 31.63 -18.25
N LYS A 678 24.01 32.95 -18.13
CA LYS A 678 23.03 33.69 -18.94
C LYS A 678 23.31 33.65 -20.45
N ASP A 679 24.59 33.51 -20.83
CA ASP A 679 25.05 33.42 -22.21
C ASP A 679 25.01 31.97 -22.75
N ASN A 680 24.37 31.07 -22.00
CA ASN A 680 24.27 29.65 -22.28
C ASN A 680 25.61 28.91 -22.31
N LYS A 681 26.63 29.45 -21.58
CA LYS A 681 27.94 28.82 -21.42
C LYS A 681 27.95 27.96 -20.16
N LEU A 682 28.52 26.77 -20.30
CA LEU A 682 28.73 25.88 -19.17
C LEU A 682 29.82 26.43 -18.25
N GLN A 683 29.49 26.52 -16.97
CA GLN A 683 30.36 26.97 -15.88
C GLN A 683 30.55 25.89 -14.84
N LYS A 684 31.69 25.87 -14.17
CA LYS A 684 32.01 24.92 -13.10
C LYS A 684 32.53 25.67 -11.86
N ILE A 685 32.04 25.23 -10.68
CA ILE A 685 32.55 25.65 -9.37
C ILE A 685 33.21 24.45 -8.71
N VAL A 686 34.39 24.62 -8.16
CA VAL A 686 35.14 23.66 -7.35
C VAL A 686 35.73 24.36 -6.13
N HIS A 687 36.06 23.62 -5.10
CA HIS A 687 36.67 24.20 -3.89
C HIS A 687 37.97 24.96 -4.17
N GLY A 688 38.09 26.16 -3.66
CA GLY A 688 39.26 26.97 -3.34
C GLY A 688 40.45 27.06 -4.30
N LYS A 689 40.43 26.38 -5.43
CA LYS A 689 41.55 26.40 -6.36
C LYS A 689 41.28 27.36 -7.52
N ASN A 690 41.93 28.52 -7.46
CA ASN A 690 42.08 29.52 -8.51
C ASN A 690 40.78 30.03 -9.16
N VAL A 691 40.38 31.21 -8.74
CA VAL A 691 39.28 32.01 -9.29
C VAL A 691 39.61 32.40 -10.74
N CYS A 692 39.33 31.49 -11.63
CA CYS A 692 39.37 31.71 -13.06
C CYS A 692 37.93 31.87 -13.54
N LYS A 693 37.64 32.90 -14.33
CA LYS A 693 36.29 33.10 -14.92
C LYS A 693 35.97 32.10 -16.04
N HIS A 694 36.63 31.01 -16.13
CA HIS A 694 36.50 29.88 -17.09
C HIS A 694 35.63 30.15 -18.35
N ALA A 695 35.62 31.40 -18.79
CA ALA A 695 34.73 31.91 -19.83
C ALA A 695 35.02 31.34 -21.23
N ASN A 696 36.21 30.78 -21.44
CA ASN A 696 36.70 30.34 -22.74
C ASN A 696 37.28 28.93 -22.60
N GLY A 697 36.43 27.90 -22.64
CA GLY A 697 36.88 26.50 -22.76
C GLY A 697 37.50 26.28 -24.16
N VAL A 698 38.72 25.82 -24.19
CA VAL A 698 39.36 25.31 -25.41
C VAL A 698 38.97 23.83 -25.52
N GLN A 699 38.26 23.49 -26.57
CA GLN A 699 37.90 22.10 -26.82
C GLN A 699 39.14 21.25 -27.04
N THR A 700 39.30 20.19 -26.28
CA THR A 700 40.46 19.29 -26.35
C THR A 700 40.09 17.88 -26.84
N GLY A 701 38.84 17.52 -26.78
CA GLY A 701 38.33 16.25 -27.25
C GLY A 701 36.84 16.35 -27.58
N HIS A 702 36.34 15.44 -28.41
CA HIS A 702 34.93 15.32 -28.75
C HIS A 702 34.62 13.92 -29.21
N GLU A 703 33.54 13.39 -28.71
CA GLU A 703 32.91 12.14 -29.19
C GLU A 703 31.40 12.38 -29.32
N ASP A 704 30.85 12.15 -30.48
CA ASP A 704 29.42 12.30 -30.69
C ASP A 704 28.62 11.29 -29.89
N ALA A 705 27.47 11.71 -29.37
CA ALA A 705 26.54 10.81 -28.73
C ALA A 705 25.96 9.84 -29.76
N THR A 706 25.89 8.58 -29.36
CA THR A 706 25.16 7.56 -30.14
C THR A 706 23.78 7.32 -29.56
N CYS A 707 23.01 6.47 -30.16
CA CYS A 707 21.70 6.10 -29.62
C CYS A 707 21.76 5.39 -28.28
N GLY A 708 22.86 4.74 -27.91
CA GLY A 708 23.01 3.97 -26.67
C GLY A 708 24.19 4.37 -25.80
N LYS A 709 24.95 5.37 -26.20
CA LYS A 709 26.12 5.85 -25.44
C LYS A 709 26.14 7.35 -25.48
N ASP A 710 26.35 7.96 -24.30
CA ASP A 710 26.59 9.40 -24.22
C ASP A 710 27.86 9.76 -25.00
N GLY A 711 27.78 10.83 -25.75
CA GLY A 711 28.95 11.50 -26.30
C GLY A 711 29.51 12.48 -25.28
N TYR A 712 30.64 13.10 -25.62
CA TYR A 712 31.21 14.12 -24.78
C TYR A 712 32.00 15.15 -25.59
N THR A 713 32.16 16.30 -24.98
CA THR A 713 33.15 17.31 -25.45
C THR A 713 34.03 17.66 -24.27
N ASP A 714 35.31 17.42 -24.43
CA ASP A 714 36.31 17.77 -23.44
C ASP A 714 36.79 19.20 -23.67
N TYR A 715 36.91 19.94 -22.59
CA TYR A 715 37.40 21.29 -22.60
C TYR A 715 38.58 21.46 -21.63
N LYS A 716 39.51 22.29 -21.98
CA LYS A 716 40.52 22.83 -21.08
C LYS A 716 40.29 24.32 -20.92
N CYS A 717 40.49 24.85 -19.72
CA CYS A 717 40.36 26.27 -19.49
C CYS A 717 41.35 27.06 -20.34
N GLY A 718 40.85 27.93 -21.22
CA GLY A 718 41.61 28.91 -21.97
C GLY A 718 41.69 30.22 -21.18
N TYR A 719 42.44 30.23 -20.12
CA TYR A 719 42.44 31.27 -19.11
C TYR A 719 42.98 32.60 -19.64
N GLU A 720 42.20 33.67 -19.45
CA GLU A 720 42.65 35.04 -19.52
C GLU A 720 42.55 35.71 -18.13
N THR A 721 43.63 36.32 -17.65
CA THR A 721 43.56 37.13 -16.43
C THR A 721 42.68 38.35 -16.66
N ALA A 722 42.15 38.94 -15.58
CA ALA A 722 41.36 40.18 -15.62
C ALA A 722 42.04 41.32 -16.39
N ASN A 723 43.35 41.22 -16.69
CA ASN A 723 44.17 42.17 -17.43
C ASN A 723 44.57 41.67 -18.83
N GLY A 724 43.95 40.64 -19.37
CA GLY A 724 44.24 40.14 -20.72
C GLY A 724 45.55 39.37 -20.86
N ALA A 725 46.29 39.08 -19.80
CA ALA A 725 47.49 38.27 -19.86
C ALA A 725 47.12 36.76 -19.77
N ALA A 726 47.62 35.95 -20.72
CA ALA A 726 47.46 34.51 -20.68
C ALA A 726 48.09 33.95 -19.39
N ASN A 727 47.33 33.31 -18.55
CA ASN A 727 47.83 32.63 -17.36
C ASN A 727 47.90 31.13 -17.63
N THR A 728 49.11 30.61 -17.56
CA THR A 728 49.39 29.19 -17.84
C THR A 728 49.06 28.25 -16.67
N SER A 729 48.49 28.77 -15.58
CA SER A 729 48.32 28.04 -14.33
C SER A 729 46.92 27.45 -14.07
N CYS A 730 45.96 27.60 -14.98
CA CYS A 730 44.69 26.92 -14.85
C CYS A 730 44.69 25.60 -15.63
N ASP A 731 44.93 24.52 -14.94
CA ASP A 731 44.88 23.16 -15.52
C ASP A 731 43.50 22.54 -15.51
N LEU A 732 42.45 23.33 -15.28
CA LEU A 732 41.09 22.82 -15.22
C LEU A 732 40.68 22.26 -16.57
N THR A 733 40.26 21.02 -16.55
CA THR A 733 39.57 20.36 -17.66
C THR A 733 38.16 20.00 -17.23
N TRP A 734 37.24 20.09 -18.13
CA TRP A 734 35.85 19.59 -17.89
C TRP A 734 35.33 18.93 -19.15
N GLN A 735 34.32 18.12 -18.95
CA GLN A 735 33.68 17.40 -20.03
C GLN A 735 32.20 17.78 -20.07
N ASP A 736 31.72 18.17 -21.22
CA ASP A 736 30.29 18.30 -21.49
C ASP A 736 29.79 16.99 -22.05
N VAL A 737 28.86 16.35 -21.32
CA VAL A 737 28.27 15.08 -21.71
C VAL A 737 27.09 15.36 -22.63
N LEU A 738 27.15 14.84 -23.83
CA LEU A 738 26.06 14.83 -24.80
C LEU A 738 25.23 13.59 -24.52
N PRO A 739 24.00 13.70 -24.01
CA PRO A 739 23.22 12.53 -23.71
C PRO A 739 23.01 11.64 -24.92
N ALA A 740 23.02 10.33 -24.73
CA ALA A 740 22.66 9.35 -25.74
C ALA A 740 21.34 9.77 -26.40
N THR A 741 21.26 9.70 -27.70
CA THR A 741 20.09 10.23 -28.43
C THR A 741 18.82 9.41 -28.18
N GLY A 742 18.96 8.17 -27.76
CA GLY A 742 17.83 7.23 -27.61
C GLY A 742 17.16 6.83 -28.92
N LEU A 743 17.58 7.44 -30.02
CA LEU A 743 17.02 7.20 -31.36
C LEU A 743 17.76 6.02 -31.99
N HIS A 744 17.29 4.82 -31.72
CA HIS A 744 17.89 3.60 -32.22
C HIS A 744 17.54 3.34 -33.70
N ASP A 745 18.57 3.04 -34.51
CA ASP A 745 18.40 2.51 -35.88
C ASP A 745 18.33 0.98 -35.82
N TYR A 746 17.13 0.47 -35.62
CA TYR A 746 16.93 -0.96 -35.52
C TYR A 746 17.02 -1.65 -36.91
N GLY A 747 17.56 -2.83 -36.91
CA GLY A 747 17.45 -3.78 -38.00
C GLY A 747 16.03 -4.35 -38.16
N GLU A 748 15.90 -5.32 -39.05
CA GLU A 748 14.66 -6.06 -39.23
C GLU A 748 14.31 -6.87 -37.98
N TRP A 749 13.01 -7.11 -37.78
CA TRP A 749 12.53 -7.98 -36.72
C TRP A 749 12.92 -9.43 -37.03
N ASN A 750 13.53 -10.08 -36.08
CA ASN A 750 13.88 -11.50 -36.12
C ASN A 750 13.04 -12.23 -35.05
N THR A 751 12.32 -13.25 -35.50
CA THR A 751 11.53 -14.07 -34.57
C THR A 751 12.50 -15.01 -33.83
N VAL A 752 12.55 -14.89 -32.50
CA VAL A 752 13.35 -15.73 -31.62
C VAL A 752 12.55 -16.88 -31.05
N LYS A 753 11.25 -16.74 -31.01
CA LYS A 753 10.33 -17.80 -30.60
C LYS A 753 9.02 -17.60 -31.36
N GLU A 754 8.62 -18.62 -32.09
CA GLU A 754 7.32 -18.59 -32.78
C GLU A 754 6.18 -18.67 -31.75
N ALA A 755 5.06 -18.02 -32.10
CA ALA A 755 3.84 -18.19 -31.33
C ALA A 755 3.24 -19.57 -31.63
N THR A 756 2.63 -20.17 -30.65
CA THR A 756 1.83 -21.40 -30.81
C THR A 756 0.36 -21.08 -30.52
N CYS A 757 -0.49 -22.08 -30.62
CA CYS A 757 -1.89 -21.94 -30.25
C CYS A 757 -2.12 -21.74 -28.74
N THR A 758 -1.11 -21.98 -27.89
CA THR A 758 -1.19 -21.90 -26.43
C THR A 758 -0.14 -21.00 -25.81
N THR A 759 0.92 -20.64 -26.55
CA THR A 759 1.99 -19.82 -26.00
C THR A 759 2.34 -18.68 -26.93
N GLU A 760 2.58 -17.52 -26.34
CA GLU A 760 3.07 -16.37 -27.06
C GLU A 760 4.46 -16.60 -27.64
N GLY A 761 4.70 -16.08 -28.81
CA GLY A 761 5.99 -16.00 -29.44
C GLY A 761 6.73 -14.72 -29.03
N GLN A 762 7.94 -14.60 -29.52
CA GLN A 762 8.77 -13.43 -29.26
C GLN A 762 9.59 -13.10 -30.49
N LYS A 763 9.62 -11.84 -30.85
CA LYS A 763 10.53 -11.33 -31.86
C LYS A 763 11.39 -10.22 -31.27
N GLN A 764 12.58 -10.12 -31.80
CA GLN A 764 13.52 -9.08 -31.40
C GLN A 764 14.16 -8.41 -32.60
N ARG A 765 14.60 -7.19 -32.41
CA ARG A 765 15.46 -6.48 -33.35
C ARG A 765 16.59 -5.82 -32.61
N THR A 766 17.71 -5.71 -33.24
CA THR A 766 18.91 -5.16 -32.63
C THR A 766 19.27 -3.83 -33.31
N CYS A 767 19.59 -2.83 -32.51
CA CYS A 767 20.11 -1.57 -33.03
C CYS A 767 21.45 -1.81 -33.71
N LYS A 768 21.59 -1.30 -34.94
CA LYS A 768 22.82 -1.46 -35.75
C LYS A 768 24.02 -0.69 -35.18
N VAL A 769 23.76 0.29 -34.31
CA VAL A 769 24.79 1.17 -33.77
C VAL A 769 25.22 0.76 -32.37
N CYS A 770 24.28 0.49 -31.47
CA CYS A 770 24.60 0.24 -30.03
C CYS A 770 24.30 -1.19 -29.57
N ASN A 771 23.81 -2.05 -30.45
CA ASN A 771 23.41 -3.42 -30.15
C ASN A 771 22.27 -3.55 -29.12
N HIS A 772 21.59 -2.47 -28.79
CA HIS A 772 20.41 -2.52 -27.94
C HIS A 772 19.36 -3.43 -28.60
N VAL A 773 18.82 -4.36 -27.81
CA VAL A 773 17.80 -5.31 -28.29
C VAL A 773 16.42 -4.80 -27.87
N ASP A 774 15.57 -4.56 -28.84
CA ASP A 774 14.15 -4.29 -28.67
C ASP A 774 13.38 -5.59 -28.85
N THR A 775 12.50 -5.90 -27.94
CA THR A 775 11.78 -7.17 -27.89
C THR A 775 10.26 -6.92 -27.92
N GLN A 776 9.58 -7.66 -28.77
CA GLN A 776 8.12 -7.59 -28.85
C GLN A 776 7.51 -8.98 -28.79
N THR A 777 6.45 -9.12 -28.04
CA THR A 777 5.65 -10.34 -27.97
C THR A 777 4.88 -10.53 -29.29
N ILE A 778 4.88 -11.76 -29.80
CA ILE A 778 3.98 -12.18 -30.88
C ILE A 778 2.76 -12.82 -30.20
N PRO A 779 1.56 -12.31 -30.44
CA PRO A 779 0.36 -12.88 -29.86
C PRO A 779 0.20 -14.36 -30.21
N ILE A 780 -0.48 -15.10 -29.35
CA ILE A 780 -0.87 -16.50 -29.61
C ILE A 780 -1.57 -16.57 -30.97
N ASP A 781 -1.14 -17.51 -31.81
CA ASP A 781 -1.83 -17.80 -33.06
C ASP A 781 -2.81 -18.98 -32.84
N PRO A 782 -4.11 -18.69 -32.75
CA PRO A 782 -5.10 -19.73 -32.52
C PRO A 782 -5.19 -20.78 -33.64
N ASN A 783 -4.52 -20.56 -34.76
CA ASN A 783 -4.49 -21.48 -35.91
C ASN A 783 -3.20 -22.32 -36.00
N ALA A 784 -2.22 -22.04 -35.14
CA ALA A 784 -0.94 -22.75 -35.16
C ALA A 784 -1.01 -24.08 -34.42
N HIS A 785 -1.99 -24.90 -34.79
CA HIS A 785 -2.10 -26.25 -34.28
C HIS A 785 -1.27 -27.20 -35.14
N ASN A 786 -0.47 -28.03 -34.49
CA ASN A 786 0.21 -29.16 -35.13
C ASN A 786 -0.63 -30.42 -34.92
N TRP A 787 -1.54 -30.63 -35.84
CA TRP A 787 -2.44 -31.77 -35.77
C TRP A 787 -1.71 -33.06 -36.00
N GLY A 788 -1.87 -33.99 -35.08
CA GLY A 788 -1.40 -35.37 -35.26
C GLY A 788 -2.24 -36.16 -36.27
N ASP A 789 -1.87 -37.42 -36.46
CA ASP A 789 -2.62 -38.32 -37.35
C ASP A 789 -4.04 -38.57 -36.82
N TRP A 790 -4.96 -38.78 -37.75
CA TRP A 790 -6.32 -39.12 -37.41
C TRP A 790 -6.40 -40.44 -36.67
N THR A 791 -6.98 -40.43 -35.46
CA THR A 791 -7.31 -41.65 -34.70
C THR A 791 -8.79 -41.94 -34.82
N VAL A 792 -9.16 -43.21 -34.93
CA VAL A 792 -10.56 -43.64 -35.00
C VAL A 792 -11.07 -43.81 -33.56
N ASP A 793 -11.91 -42.90 -33.14
CA ASP A 793 -12.50 -42.90 -31.78
C ASP A 793 -13.65 -43.92 -31.70
N VAL A 794 -14.43 -44.00 -32.74
CA VAL A 794 -15.50 -44.97 -32.89
C VAL A 794 -15.46 -45.57 -34.27
N ALA A 795 -15.24 -46.86 -34.35
CA ALA A 795 -15.28 -47.54 -35.64
C ALA A 795 -16.72 -47.57 -36.22
N PRO A 796 -16.84 -47.32 -37.55
CA PRO A 796 -18.17 -47.41 -38.19
C PRO A 796 -18.73 -48.82 -38.14
N THR A 797 -20.00 -48.94 -37.98
CA THR A 797 -20.73 -50.20 -38.09
C THR A 797 -21.63 -50.16 -39.34
N CYS A 798 -22.28 -51.28 -39.67
CA CYS A 798 -23.19 -51.31 -40.80
C CYS A 798 -24.47 -50.43 -40.65
N THR A 799 -24.73 -49.95 -39.43
CA THR A 799 -25.92 -49.15 -39.12
C THR A 799 -25.59 -47.79 -38.49
N ALA A 800 -24.31 -47.49 -38.20
CA ALA A 800 -23.92 -46.23 -37.60
C ALA A 800 -22.59 -45.73 -38.15
N ALA A 801 -22.50 -44.44 -38.36
CA ALA A 801 -21.24 -43.79 -38.77
C ALA A 801 -20.23 -43.86 -37.63
N GLY A 802 -18.96 -44.06 -37.95
CA GLY A 802 -17.85 -43.94 -37.02
C GLY A 802 -17.46 -42.48 -36.79
N GLN A 803 -16.64 -42.26 -35.78
CA GLN A 803 -16.05 -40.98 -35.44
C GLN A 803 -14.55 -41.10 -35.40
N LYS A 804 -13.88 -40.09 -35.90
CA LYS A 804 -12.43 -39.96 -35.77
C LYS A 804 -12.10 -38.54 -35.31
N SER A 805 -11.08 -38.42 -34.49
CA SER A 805 -10.51 -37.15 -34.08
C SER A 805 -9.02 -37.09 -34.35
N HIS A 806 -8.47 -35.92 -34.35
CA HIS A 806 -7.05 -35.65 -34.27
C HIS A 806 -6.78 -34.55 -33.25
N HIS A 807 -5.74 -34.72 -32.54
CA HIS A 807 -5.34 -33.83 -31.46
C HIS A 807 -4.04 -33.14 -31.82
#